data_b0a13cd58204ed2eebb4a521bd07bd13
#
_entry.id   b0a13cd58204ed2eebb4a521bd07bd13
#
_cell.length_a   1.000
_cell.length_b   1.000
_cell.length_c   1.000
_cell.angle_alpha   90.00
_cell.angle_beta   90.00
_cell.angle_gamma   90.00
#
_symmetry.space_group_name_H-M   'P 1'
#
loop_
_entity.id
_entity.type
_entity.pdbx_description
1 polymer ?
#
loop_
_entity_poly.entity_id
_entity_poly.type
_entity_poly.pdbx_seq_one_letter_code
_entity_poly.pdbx_strand_id
1 'polypeptide(L)'
;MNTSTRSILALFVVFFSFTTALAADNWPRFRGVGGTGVASDNPALPSSWSTTENVDWVADVPGWGWASPVVWGDKVFVSTVVSDGEAREPNKGLYLGQGVREPSKGIHHWLVLCFDLETGAELWRHEAHRGQPRVPRHPKSTYATETPTTDGQRLYVLFGDVGLYCYELTGELIWEHPIEPKKTFMDYGAAASPVVHEGQVFVVYDNLEGSWIAAFDARTGKQNWRLPRDEKRSWATPLVWQNELRTEIVVPGLNRNRSYSLSGELLWEFDGQMSSLVIPSPFAAHGMVYLASGYVGDSHRPTFAIEPGGEGNLTKQGEFADSPYIEWYQPKASPYNTSQIVVDDFLYTVYDQGFITCHDAKTGDEVFGKRRFPKGASFTASPWSYNGRLFCLSEDGDTYVLNVGPEYELLETNSLDELCIACPAVSGGKLLIRTASKVYCLTEPKSAKASDAAFHEAESLVERGVESGKAAGASHLVVRSGEVIHSHSAGVRDIETGEPLRGDTVVRIYSMTKPITSVAAMTLFEKGKFQLDDPVAKFIPAFSQATVWDSTAKMAIAPKRPITVRDVFRHTTGYAYGGNGNEELEKRYREAGLQYRPPAGMLPPDMSIEEAADRLATIPAHHHPGERFTYGFSSDLLGRLIEIWSGRSLDQYLEEAVLAPLDMNDTAFQVRPDSKARFASCHTKVGGRLAILDKSTDSDFVTGFEFLSGGGGLVSTANDYAKFCEMLVGGGKRGEAQILKPDTLQLMYTDQLKGVQGDFRFGLGFAINDIEVGEGEQRRQVQEYSWGGYASTDFRLVPELNLFQIFIRQHIPSNHGLAADAFEIIYRRVE
;
A
#
# COMPACT_ATOMS: atom_id res chain seq x y z
N MET A 1 57.10 -11.66 -45.00
CA MET A 1 55.88 -12.41 -44.55
C MET A 1 55.51 -11.90 -43.12
N ASN A 2 54.68 -10.88 -43.04
CA ASN A 2 54.28 -10.27 -41.80
C ASN A 2 52.77 -10.51 -41.63
N THR A 3 52.38 -11.30 -40.65
CA THR A 3 51.01 -11.48 -40.24
C THR A 3 50.75 -10.59 -39.02
N SER A 4 49.98 -9.51 -39.21
CA SER A 4 49.50 -8.60 -38.16
C SER A 4 48.24 -9.16 -37.55
N THR A 5 48.30 -9.53 -36.29
CA THR A 5 47.16 -9.92 -35.43
C THR A 5 46.44 -8.63 -34.97
N ARG A 6 45.20 -8.40 -35.43
CA ARG A 6 44.32 -7.35 -34.90
C ARG A 6 43.55 -7.91 -33.69
N SER A 7 43.87 -7.40 -32.51
CA SER A 7 43.08 -7.62 -31.29
C SER A 7 41.83 -6.75 -31.37
N ILE A 8 40.66 -7.39 -31.37
CA ILE A 8 39.35 -6.72 -31.23
C ILE A 8 39.04 -6.58 -29.74
N LEU A 9 39.09 -5.35 -29.26
CA LEU A 9 38.70 -4.98 -27.92
C LEU A 9 37.15 -4.89 -27.91
N ALA A 10 36.49 -5.89 -27.33
CA ALA A 10 35.03 -5.84 -27.12
C ALA A 10 34.73 -4.96 -25.90
N LEU A 11 34.13 -3.80 -26.15
CA LEU A 11 33.64 -2.90 -25.13
C LEU A 11 32.29 -3.46 -24.61
N PHE A 12 32.30 -4.07 -23.43
CA PHE A 12 31.08 -4.43 -22.74
C PHE A 12 30.46 -3.15 -22.16
N VAL A 13 29.45 -2.62 -22.83
CA VAL A 13 28.53 -1.60 -22.27
C VAL A 13 27.57 -2.35 -21.36
N VAL A 14 27.81 -2.27 -20.05
CA VAL A 14 26.83 -2.72 -19.06
C VAL A 14 25.70 -1.67 -19.01
N PHE A 15 24.59 -1.97 -19.65
CA PHE A 15 23.35 -1.25 -19.43
C PHE A 15 22.87 -1.59 -18.02
N PHE A 16 23.07 -0.70 -17.07
CA PHE A 16 22.28 -0.68 -15.86
C PHE A 16 20.85 -0.24 -16.24
N SER A 17 19.98 -1.21 -16.45
CA SER A 17 18.55 -0.95 -16.46
C SER A 17 18.16 -0.59 -15.03
N PHE A 18 18.04 0.69 -14.73
CA PHE A 18 17.27 1.14 -13.57
C PHE A 18 15.82 0.72 -13.82
N THR A 19 15.42 -0.39 -13.23
CA THR A 19 14.00 -0.66 -13.00
C THR A 19 13.50 0.44 -12.08
N THR A 20 12.73 1.37 -12.63
CA THR A 20 11.86 2.24 -11.85
C THR A 20 10.86 1.31 -11.16
N ALA A 21 11.17 0.84 -9.94
CA ALA A 21 10.11 0.53 -9.00
C ALA A 21 9.18 1.75 -9.02
N LEU A 22 7.87 1.54 -9.20
CA LEU A 22 6.87 2.57 -8.96
C LEU A 22 7.21 3.14 -7.58
N ALA A 23 7.86 4.31 -7.56
CA ALA A 23 8.15 4.99 -6.32
C ALA A 23 6.78 5.23 -5.68
N ALA A 24 6.55 4.67 -4.49
CA ALA A 24 5.40 5.04 -3.70
C ALA A 24 5.34 6.58 -3.72
N ASP A 25 4.16 7.14 -3.99
CA ASP A 25 3.96 8.60 -4.02
C ASP A 25 4.24 9.16 -2.62
N ASN A 26 5.52 9.42 -2.33
CA ASN A 26 5.97 9.93 -1.04
C ASN A 26 5.80 11.46 -0.98
N TRP A 27 5.58 11.99 0.21
CA TRP A 27 5.54 13.43 0.49
C TRP A 27 6.66 13.81 1.47
N PRO A 28 7.92 13.87 0.99
CA PRO A 28 9.11 13.79 1.85
C PRO A 28 9.46 15.08 2.59
N ARG A 29 8.78 16.19 2.33
CA ARG A 29 9.11 17.52 2.86
C ARG A 29 7.93 18.49 2.73
N PHE A 30 8.12 19.72 3.21
CA PHE A 30 7.19 20.83 3.00
C PHE A 30 6.81 20.96 1.52
N ARG A 31 5.51 20.91 1.23
CA ARG A 31 4.90 20.92 -0.11
C ARG A 31 5.34 19.78 -1.04
N GLY A 32 5.77 18.66 -0.51
CA GLY A 32 6.06 17.43 -1.26
C GLY A 32 7.31 17.47 -2.11
N VAL A 33 7.35 16.63 -3.12
CA VAL A 33 8.50 16.51 -4.04
C VAL A 33 8.75 17.85 -4.75
N GLY A 34 9.99 18.32 -4.72
CA GLY A 34 10.35 19.61 -5.32
C GLY A 34 9.72 20.85 -4.66
N GLY A 35 8.93 20.70 -3.60
CA GLY A 35 8.24 21.81 -2.92
C GLY A 35 7.15 22.47 -3.76
N THR A 36 6.61 21.79 -4.75
CA THR A 36 5.63 22.31 -5.72
C THR A 36 4.21 22.43 -5.19
N GLY A 37 3.80 21.51 -4.29
CA GLY A 37 2.41 21.35 -3.86
C GLY A 37 1.52 20.57 -4.84
N VAL A 38 2.09 20.07 -5.93
CA VAL A 38 1.38 19.26 -6.93
C VAL A 38 1.64 17.79 -6.65
N ALA A 39 0.58 17.02 -6.52
CA ALA A 39 0.63 15.58 -6.38
C ALA A 39 0.25 14.90 -7.71
N SER A 40 0.66 13.63 -7.86
CA SER A 40 0.21 12.79 -8.97
C SER A 40 -1.30 12.56 -8.90
N ASP A 41 -1.94 12.51 -10.06
CA ASP A 41 -3.35 12.17 -10.16
C ASP A 41 -3.60 10.75 -9.66
N ASN A 42 -4.61 10.58 -8.82
CA ASN A 42 -5.00 9.30 -8.28
C ASN A 42 -6.51 9.29 -7.98
N PRO A 43 -7.29 8.35 -8.52
CA PRO A 43 -8.73 8.29 -8.33
C PRO A 43 -9.16 8.06 -6.86
N ALA A 44 -8.27 7.57 -6.01
CA ALA A 44 -8.52 7.42 -4.57
C ALA A 44 -8.38 8.74 -3.79
N LEU A 45 -7.88 9.82 -4.39
CA LEU A 45 -7.79 11.12 -3.74
C LEU A 45 -9.16 11.82 -3.72
N PRO A 46 -9.64 12.26 -2.53
CA PRO A 46 -10.98 12.77 -2.38
C PRO A 46 -11.14 14.17 -3.00
N SER A 47 -12.27 14.41 -3.61
CA SER A 47 -12.69 15.75 -4.04
C SER A 47 -13.59 16.43 -3.01
N SER A 48 -14.31 15.65 -2.20
CA SER A 48 -15.20 16.11 -1.13
C SER A 48 -14.89 15.42 0.18
N TRP A 49 -15.12 16.12 1.30
CA TRP A 49 -15.00 15.57 2.66
C TRP A 49 -15.65 16.44 3.70
N SER A 50 -15.88 15.85 4.86
CA SER A 50 -16.27 16.53 6.09
C SER A 50 -15.50 15.94 7.28
N THR A 51 -15.92 16.23 8.50
CA THR A 51 -15.38 15.58 9.71
C THR A 51 -15.70 14.08 9.79
N THR A 52 -16.59 13.57 8.94
CA THR A 52 -17.04 12.16 8.93
C THR A 52 -17.11 11.55 7.54
N GLU A 53 -17.20 12.35 6.47
CA GLU A 53 -17.27 11.87 5.09
C GLU A 53 -15.87 11.76 4.50
N ASN A 54 -15.58 10.66 3.80
CA ASN A 54 -14.30 10.36 3.17
C ASN A 54 -13.11 10.36 4.15
N VAL A 55 -13.39 10.08 5.42
CA VAL A 55 -12.39 9.94 6.48
C VAL A 55 -12.02 8.48 6.63
N ASP A 56 -10.75 8.17 6.32
CA ASP A 56 -10.18 6.83 6.52
C ASP A 56 -9.84 6.62 8.00
N TRP A 57 -9.10 7.56 8.58
CA TRP A 57 -8.81 7.59 9.99
C TRP A 57 -8.53 9.01 10.52
N VAL A 58 -8.59 9.17 11.83
CA VAL A 58 -8.24 10.40 12.55
C VAL A 58 -7.31 10.06 13.71
N ALA A 59 -6.18 10.76 13.79
CA ALA A 59 -5.23 10.62 14.89
C ALA A 59 -5.14 11.92 15.70
N ASP A 60 -5.18 11.82 17.03
CA ASP A 60 -4.98 12.96 17.92
C ASP A 60 -3.51 13.35 17.98
N VAL A 61 -3.22 14.66 17.87
CA VAL A 61 -1.88 15.22 18.00
C VAL A 61 -1.84 16.13 19.22
N PRO A 62 -1.04 15.79 20.26
CA PRO A 62 -1.00 16.56 21.49
C PRO A 62 -0.30 17.92 21.27
N GLY A 63 -0.72 18.94 22.00
CA GLY A 63 -0.11 20.27 22.00
C GLY A 63 -0.37 21.08 20.72
N TRP A 64 0.59 21.92 20.35
CA TRP A 64 0.45 22.86 19.23
C TRP A 64 1.64 22.74 18.26
N GLY A 65 1.36 22.62 16.97
CA GLY A 65 2.38 22.58 15.92
C GLY A 65 1.79 22.84 14.54
N TRP A 66 2.53 23.59 13.71
CA TRP A 66 2.13 23.92 12.33
C TRP A 66 2.98 23.23 11.27
N ALA A 67 3.87 22.34 11.70
CA ALA A 67 4.58 21.47 10.77
C ALA A 67 3.60 20.67 9.92
N SER A 68 3.78 20.65 8.62
CA SER A 68 3.00 19.81 7.71
C SER A 68 3.30 18.33 7.96
N PRO A 69 2.35 17.42 7.74
CA PRO A 69 2.64 15.99 7.70
C PRO A 69 3.69 15.68 6.62
N VAL A 70 4.58 14.75 6.90
CA VAL A 70 5.57 14.21 5.96
C VAL A 70 5.33 12.71 5.84
N VAL A 71 5.33 12.17 4.62
CA VAL A 71 5.04 10.77 4.37
C VAL A 71 6.19 10.10 3.65
N TRP A 72 6.59 8.93 4.14
CA TRP A 72 7.51 8.04 3.45
C TRP A 72 7.14 6.58 3.67
N GLY A 73 6.84 5.87 2.59
CA GLY A 73 6.33 4.50 2.65
C GLY A 73 5.02 4.44 3.43
N ASP A 74 5.01 3.64 4.47
CA ASP A 74 3.88 3.40 5.38
C ASP A 74 3.84 4.34 6.61
N LYS A 75 4.68 5.40 6.65
CA LYS A 75 4.86 6.24 7.84
C LYS A 75 4.49 7.70 7.60
N VAL A 76 3.80 8.28 8.60
CA VAL A 76 3.45 9.70 8.65
C VAL A 76 4.18 10.35 9.82
N PHE A 77 4.99 11.37 9.56
CA PHE A 77 5.76 12.07 10.58
C PHE A 77 5.19 13.47 10.83
N VAL A 78 5.07 13.83 12.11
CA VAL A 78 4.55 15.12 12.56
C VAL A 78 5.38 15.62 13.75
N SER A 79 5.71 16.91 13.79
CA SER A 79 6.32 17.53 14.98
C SER A 79 5.32 18.43 15.71
N THR A 80 5.40 18.48 17.03
CA THR A 80 4.51 19.26 17.89
C THR A 80 5.20 19.70 19.19
N VAL A 81 4.58 20.60 19.93
CA VAL A 81 5.07 21.04 21.24
C VAL A 81 3.95 21.05 22.27
N VAL A 82 4.17 20.39 23.38
CA VAL A 82 3.27 20.35 24.56
C VAL A 82 3.84 21.25 25.65
N SER A 83 2.99 21.95 26.40
CA SER A 83 3.39 22.79 27.54
C SER A 83 2.85 22.21 28.85
N ASP A 84 3.67 22.18 29.92
CA ASP A 84 3.25 21.76 31.28
C ASP A 84 2.34 22.80 31.98
N GLY A 85 2.21 24.01 31.43
CA GLY A 85 1.42 25.08 32.00
C GLY A 85 0.35 25.60 31.04
N GLU A 86 -0.27 26.73 31.37
CA GLU A 86 -1.17 27.41 30.45
C GLU A 86 -0.38 27.85 29.21
N ALA A 87 -0.57 27.12 28.11
CA ALA A 87 -0.07 27.54 26.81
C ALA A 87 -1.05 28.55 26.20
N ARG A 88 -0.52 29.67 25.76
CA ARG A 88 -1.32 30.60 24.96
C ARG A 88 -1.66 29.94 23.64
N GLU A 89 -2.95 29.75 23.38
CA GLU A 89 -3.45 29.20 22.13
C GLU A 89 -3.06 30.11 20.95
N PRO A 90 -2.68 29.53 19.80
CA PRO A 90 -2.48 30.30 18.58
C PRO A 90 -3.80 30.93 18.11
N ASN A 91 -3.72 32.17 17.70
CA ASN A 91 -4.89 32.91 17.21
C ASN A 91 -4.89 32.95 15.68
N LYS A 92 -6.08 32.80 15.05
CA LYS A 92 -6.24 32.99 13.60
C LYS A 92 -6.26 34.47 13.19
N GLY A 93 -6.04 34.75 11.90
CA GLY A 93 -6.15 36.06 11.31
C GLY A 93 -4.84 36.78 11.07
N LEU A 94 -4.91 38.05 10.64
CA LEU A 94 -3.76 38.89 10.36
C LEU A 94 -3.39 39.70 11.59
N TYR A 95 -2.14 39.57 12.00
CA TYR A 95 -1.57 40.37 13.09
C TYR A 95 -0.50 41.28 12.52
N LEU A 96 -0.79 42.54 12.36
CA LEU A 96 0.17 43.58 12.00
C LEU A 96 0.99 43.96 13.24
N GLY A 97 1.74 42.97 13.74
CA GLY A 97 2.34 42.91 15.05
C GLY A 97 3.11 44.13 15.47
N GLN A 98 2.69 44.77 16.56
CA GLN A 98 3.45 45.76 17.29
C GLN A 98 3.72 45.27 18.71
N GLY A 99 4.91 45.57 19.25
CA GLY A 99 5.27 45.31 20.64
C GLY A 99 6.35 44.25 20.84
N VAL A 100 7.02 44.35 21.96
CA VAL A 100 7.98 43.36 22.45
C VAL A 100 7.17 42.18 23.01
N ARG A 101 7.57 40.97 22.61
CA ARG A 101 6.96 39.73 23.11
C ARG A 101 7.92 39.02 24.04
N GLU A 102 7.36 38.38 25.05
CA GLU A 102 8.11 37.54 25.97
C GLU A 102 8.01 36.07 25.57
N PRO A 103 9.07 35.27 25.74
CA PRO A 103 9.00 33.84 25.62
C PRO A 103 7.96 33.23 26.58
N SER A 104 7.40 32.08 26.27
CA SER A 104 6.56 31.33 27.20
C SER A 104 7.35 30.95 28.45
N LYS A 105 6.71 31.04 29.64
CA LYS A 105 7.36 30.75 30.94
C LYS A 105 7.20 29.31 31.39
N GLY A 106 6.37 28.52 30.72
CA GLY A 106 6.17 27.10 31.02
C GLY A 106 7.28 26.23 30.47
N ILE A 107 7.46 25.06 31.07
CA ILE A 107 8.26 24.00 30.47
C ILE A 107 7.52 23.46 29.26
N HIS A 108 8.24 23.30 28.16
CA HIS A 108 7.72 22.78 26.90
C HIS A 108 8.45 21.47 26.57
N HIS A 109 7.74 20.58 25.89
CA HIS A 109 8.18 19.29 25.38
C HIS A 109 8.08 19.32 23.86
N TRP A 110 9.21 19.32 23.17
CA TRP A 110 9.27 19.25 21.70
C TRP A 110 9.22 17.79 21.29
N LEU A 111 8.15 17.40 20.60
CA LEU A 111 7.86 16.02 20.26
C LEU A 111 7.94 15.78 18.76
N VAL A 112 8.43 14.61 18.40
CA VAL A 112 8.32 14.03 17.05
C VAL A 112 7.47 12.78 17.17
N LEU A 113 6.44 12.67 16.31
CA LEU A 113 5.48 11.57 16.28
C LEU A 113 5.54 10.88 14.94
N CYS A 114 5.34 9.58 14.94
CA CYS A 114 5.15 8.77 13.75
C CYS A 114 3.85 7.99 13.86
N PHE A 115 3.05 8.06 12.80
CA PHE A 115 1.82 7.29 12.67
C PHE A 115 1.95 6.33 11.49
N ASP A 116 1.23 5.22 11.55
CA ASP A 116 1.02 4.32 10.43
C ASP A 116 0.08 4.96 9.41
N LEU A 117 0.46 4.98 8.14
CA LEU A 117 -0.29 5.63 7.06
C LEU A 117 -1.65 4.96 6.79
N GLU A 118 -1.74 3.64 6.99
CA GLU A 118 -2.97 2.89 6.71
C GLU A 118 -3.99 2.98 7.85
N THR A 119 -3.53 3.03 9.09
CA THR A 119 -4.39 2.88 10.26
C THR A 119 -4.49 4.12 11.15
N GLY A 120 -3.57 5.08 11.00
CA GLY A 120 -3.45 6.22 11.91
C GLY A 120 -2.91 5.88 13.29
N ALA A 121 -2.52 4.63 13.54
CA ALA A 121 -1.98 4.21 14.82
C ALA A 121 -0.63 4.89 15.09
N GLU A 122 -0.41 5.41 16.30
CA GLU A 122 0.88 5.94 16.69
C GLU A 122 1.90 4.80 16.82
N LEU A 123 2.92 4.80 15.95
CA LEU A 123 3.98 3.79 15.94
C LEU A 123 5.06 4.11 16.98
N TRP A 124 5.44 5.38 17.10
CA TRP A 124 6.40 5.85 18.08
C TRP A 124 6.28 7.36 18.32
N ARG A 125 6.80 7.77 19.48
CA ARG A 125 6.90 9.16 19.93
C ARG A 125 8.27 9.38 20.57
N HIS A 126 8.92 10.51 20.20
CA HIS A 126 10.20 10.90 20.77
C HIS A 126 10.14 12.33 21.33
N GLU A 127 10.63 12.56 22.55
CA GLU A 127 10.86 13.88 23.11
C GLU A 127 12.24 14.35 22.68
N ALA A 128 12.30 15.23 21.68
CA ALA A 128 13.54 15.80 21.13
C ALA A 128 14.21 16.76 22.12
N HIS A 129 13.39 17.56 22.83
CA HIS A 129 13.88 18.53 23.80
C HIS A 129 12.82 18.80 24.88
N ARG A 130 13.31 19.14 26.07
CA ARG A 130 12.50 19.60 27.18
C ARG A 130 13.13 20.84 27.82
N GLY A 131 12.38 21.92 27.90
CA GLY A 131 12.90 23.15 28.47
C GLY A 131 11.93 24.33 28.39
N GLN A 132 12.36 25.49 28.87
CA GLN A 132 11.63 26.75 28.69
C GLN A 132 12.06 27.37 27.36
N PRO A 133 11.11 27.81 26.50
CA PRO A 133 11.46 28.55 25.27
C PRO A 133 12.31 29.79 25.60
N ARG A 134 13.34 30.03 24.81
CA ARG A 134 14.30 31.16 25.02
C ARG A 134 14.00 32.35 24.15
N VAL A 135 13.13 32.19 23.13
CA VAL A 135 12.70 33.28 22.24
C VAL A 135 11.17 33.32 22.17
N PRO A 136 10.58 34.48 21.94
CA PRO A 136 9.13 34.60 21.71
C PRO A 136 8.74 34.07 20.34
N ARG A 137 7.42 33.93 20.11
CA ARG A 137 6.82 33.51 18.85
C ARG A 137 5.70 34.44 18.39
N HIS A 138 5.40 34.41 17.10
CA HIS A 138 4.22 35.13 16.55
C HIS A 138 2.94 34.64 17.23
N PRO A 139 1.92 35.50 17.47
CA PRO A 139 0.65 35.07 18.09
C PRO A 139 -0.09 33.93 17.35
N LYS A 140 0.11 33.81 16.05
CA LYS A 140 -0.44 32.72 15.20
C LYS A 140 0.47 31.48 15.19
N SER A 141 1.77 31.62 15.51
CA SER A 141 2.77 30.56 15.38
C SER A 141 2.86 29.66 16.61
N THR A 142 3.59 28.56 16.48
CA THR A 142 3.94 27.61 17.54
C THR A 142 5.46 27.49 17.65
N TYR A 143 5.98 26.71 18.58
CA TYR A 143 7.41 26.35 18.66
C TYR A 143 7.76 25.09 17.85
N ALA A 144 6.82 24.57 17.03
CA ALA A 144 7.00 23.50 16.05
C ALA A 144 6.32 23.89 14.73
N THR A 145 6.91 24.85 14.04
CA THR A 145 6.39 25.38 12.78
C THR A 145 7.10 24.78 11.57
N GLU A 146 8.39 24.46 11.71
CA GLU A 146 9.20 23.88 10.66
C GLU A 146 8.75 22.46 10.36
N THR A 147 8.53 22.16 9.07
CA THR A 147 8.15 20.85 8.59
C THR A 147 9.39 19.95 8.51
N PRO A 148 9.35 18.74 9.04
CA PRO A 148 10.40 17.75 8.85
C PRO A 148 10.72 17.46 7.40
N THR A 149 11.88 16.85 7.12
CA THR A 149 12.24 16.35 5.79
C THR A 149 12.87 14.96 5.90
N THR A 150 12.72 14.13 4.87
CA THR A 150 13.31 12.79 4.83
C THR A 150 13.96 12.50 3.47
N ASP A 151 15.04 11.71 3.50
CA ASP A 151 15.70 11.15 2.32
C ASP A 151 15.28 9.69 2.06
N GLY A 152 14.31 9.20 2.85
CA GLY A 152 13.83 7.82 2.80
C GLY A 152 14.64 6.82 3.63
N GLN A 153 15.77 7.25 4.18
CA GLN A 153 16.56 6.49 5.14
C GLN A 153 16.44 7.08 6.55
N ARG A 154 16.39 8.42 6.64
CA ARG A 154 16.37 9.18 7.90
C ARG A 154 15.34 10.30 7.86
N LEU A 155 14.88 10.69 9.03
CA LEU A 155 14.03 11.84 9.26
C LEU A 155 14.86 12.97 9.89
N TYR A 156 14.79 14.17 9.32
CA TYR A 156 15.47 15.37 9.82
C TYR A 156 14.42 16.37 10.31
N VAL A 157 14.49 16.72 11.59
CA VAL A 157 13.53 17.59 12.25
C VAL A 157 14.26 18.83 12.79
N LEU A 158 13.82 19.99 12.35
CA LEU A 158 14.33 21.28 12.84
C LEU A 158 13.33 21.88 13.83
N PHE A 159 13.81 22.27 14.99
CA PHE A 159 13.14 23.21 15.89
C PHE A 159 14.05 24.43 15.98
N GLY A 160 13.68 25.52 15.30
CA GLY A 160 14.57 26.65 15.02
C GLY A 160 15.14 27.37 16.25
N ASP A 161 14.52 27.24 17.41
CA ASP A 161 14.97 27.79 18.68
C ASP A 161 15.67 26.75 19.61
N VAL A 162 15.84 25.52 19.15
CA VAL A 162 16.41 24.40 19.91
C VAL A 162 17.54 23.71 19.16
N GLY A 163 17.26 23.13 17.97
CA GLY A 163 18.26 22.35 17.27
C GLY A 163 17.72 21.59 16.04
N LEU A 164 18.65 20.95 15.33
CA LEU A 164 18.39 20.02 14.23
C LEU A 164 18.64 18.60 14.73
N TYR A 165 17.66 17.72 14.53
CA TYR A 165 17.64 16.34 14.99
C TYR A 165 17.53 15.38 13.81
N CYS A 166 18.19 14.23 13.90
CA CYS A 166 18.11 13.16 12.92
C CYS A 166 17.70 11.84 13.60
N TYR A 167 16.71 11.20 13.01
CA TYR A 167 16.18 9.91 13.47
C TYR A 167 16.26 8.86 12.35
N GLU A 168 16.44 7.59 12.72
CA GLU A 168 15.99 6.49 11.87
C GLU A 168 14.45 6.57 11.70
N LEU A 169 13.91 6.04 10.62
CA LEU A 169 12.46 6.05 10.42
C LEU A 169 11.71 5.19 11.47
N THR A 170 12.45 4.38 12.23
CA THR A 170 11.95 3.60 13.37
C THR A 170 11.85 4.40 14.68
N GLY A 171 12.34 5.65 14.69
CA GLY A 171 12.27 6.58 15.84
C GLY A 171 13.55 6.64 16.68
N GLU A 172 14.61 5.88 16.36
CA GLU A 172 15.88 5.97 17.07
C GLU A 172 16.60 7.28 16.72
N LEU A 173 17.01 8.05 17.75
CA LEU A 173 17.81 9.27 17.56
C LEU A 173 19.23 8.90 17.16
N ILE A 174 19.68 9.38 15.99
CA ILE A 174 21.03 9.12 15.47
C ILE A 174 22.00 10.23 15.91
N TRP A 175 21.60 11.49 15.71
CA TRP A 175 22.38 12.64 16.10
C TRP A 175 21.50 13.88 16.31
N GLU A 176 22.03 14.84 17.10
CA GLU A 176 21.47 16.16 17.30
C GLU A 176 22.54 17.23 17.08
N HIS A 177 22.12 18.39 16.56
CA HIS A 177 22.95 19.57 16.41
C HIS A 177 22.25 20.78 17.03
N PRO A 178 22.70 21.25 18.21
CA PRO A 178 22.08 22.39 18.89
C PRO A 178 22.17 23.67 18.06
N ILE A 179 21.10 24.45 18.02
CA ILE A 179 21.05 25.78 17.40
C ILE A 179 20.83 26.82 18.51
N GLU A 180 21.74 27.78 18.57
CA GLU A 180 21.59 28.91 19.51
C GLU A 180 20.44 29.81 19.02
N PRO A 181 19.35 29.99 19.78
CA PRO A 181 18.23 30.83 19.40
C PRO A 181 18.65 32.27 19.31
N LYS A 182 18.16 32.93 18.26
CA LYS A 182 18.42 34.34 17.96
C LYS A 182 17.13 35.12 17.87
N LYS A 183 17.21 36.40 18.23
CA LYS A 183 16.07 37.31 18.10
C LYS A 183 15.69 37.48 16.63
N THR A 184 14.44 37.23 16.32
CA THR A 184 13.89 37.44 14.96
C THR A 184 13.18 38.79 14.85
N PHE A 185 12.91 39.22 13.63
CA PHE A 185 12.19 40.47 13.40
C PHE A 185 10.79 40.39 14.04
N MET A 186 10.44 41.42 14.80
CA MET A 186 9.17 41.54 15.55
C MET A 186 8.87 40.33 16.46
N ASP A 187 9.86 39.62 16.90
CA ASP A 187 9.73 38.44 17.74
C ASP A 187 8.83 37.31 17.15
N TYR A 188 8.91 37.12 15.82
CA TYR A 188 8.05 36.13 15.13
C TYR A 188 8.49 34.71 15.28
N GLY A 189 9.73 34.43 15.68
CA GLY A 189 10.32 33.10 15.73
C GLY A 189 10.86 32.62 14.38
N ALA A 190 11.42 31.42 14.36
CA ALA A 190 11.86 30.74 13.14
C ALA A 190 10.69 29.99 12.46
N ALA A 191 10.80 29.71 11.14
CA ALA A 191 9.80 28.94 10.40
C ALA A 191 10.34 28.30 9.10
N ALA A 192 11.57 28.62 8.65
CA ALA A 192 12.15 27.98 7.46
C ALA A 192 12.44 26.51 7.72
N SER A 193 11.83 25.62 6.96
CA SER A 193 12.01 24.17 7.09
C SER A 193 13.35 23.70 6.52
N PRO A 194 13.94 22.62 7.05
CA PRO A 194 15.16 22.02 6.50
C PRO A 194 14.85 21.33 5.16
N VAL A 195 15.89 21.15 4.33
CA VAL A 195 15.81 20.43 3.06
C VAL A 195 16.97 19.46 2.97
N VAL A 196 16.72 18.22 2.58
CA VAL A 196 17.76 17.21 2.38
C VAL A 196 17.97 16.91 0.90
N HIS A 197 19.24 16.84 0.49
CA HIS A 197 19.62 16.42 -0.87
C HIS A 197 21.08 15.91 -0.89
N GLU A 198 21.33 14.84 -1.64
CA GLU A 198 22.67 14.25 -1.83
C GLU A 198 23.48 14.10 -0.53
N GLY A 199 22.84 13.57 0.52
CA GLY A 199 23.50 13.32 1.81
C GLY A 199 23.84 14.59 2.61
N GLN A 200 23.22 15.72 2.30
CA GLN A 200 23.35 16.97 3.03
C GLN A 200 22.00 17.51 3.45
N VAL A 201 21.91 18.07 4.66
CA VAL A 201 20.75 18.80 5.16
C VAL A 201 21.06 20.30 5.15
N PHE A 202 20.26 21.07 4.42
CA PHE A 202 20.40 22.52 4.31
C PHE A 202 19.43 23.23 5.24
N VAL A 203 19.95 24.18 6.01
CA VAL A 203 19.18 25.00 6.96
C VAL A 203 19.47 26.48 6.72
N VAL A 204 18.41 27.27 6.67
CA VAL A 204 18.46 28.74 6.62
C VAL A 204 17.92 29.28 7.95
N TYR A 205 18.65 30.19 8.56
CA TYR A 205 18.23 30.84 9.80
C TYR A 205 18.46 32.35 9.72
N ASP A 206 17.48 33.06 9.17
CA ASP A 206 17.50 34.52 9.05
C ASP A 206 16.98 35.19 10.35
N ASN A 207 17.76 36.08 10.94
CA ASN A 207 17.51 36.67 12.26
C ASN A 207 18.15 38.08 12.37
N LEU A 208 17.98 38.77 13.51
CA LEU A 208 18.50 40.11 13.73
C LEU A 208 19.97 40.16 14.18
N GLU A 209 20.57 39.04 14.60
CA GLU A 209 21.86 39.02 15.28
C GLU A 209 22.97 38.29 14.49
N GLY A 210 22.65 37.72 13.33
CA GLY A 210 23.63 37.05 12.48
C GLY A 210 23.02 35.89 11.71
N SER A 211 22.33 36.23 10.63
CA SER A 211 21.71 35.28 9.71
C SER A 211 22.72 34.42 8.98
N TRP A 212 22.31 33.21 8.66
CA TRP A 212 23.15 32.22 8.00
C TRP A 212 22.38 31.19 7.19
N ILE A 213 23.09 30.59 6.23
CA ILE A 213 22.74 29.32 5.62
C ILE A 213 23.85 28.29 5.91
N ALA A 214 23.52 27.06 6.18
CA ALA A 214 24.49 25.98 6.43
C ALA A 214 24.05 24.67 5.81
N ALA A 215 25.06 23.83 5.52
CA ALA A 215 24.86 22.44 5.17
C ALA A 215 25.47 21.52 6.25
N PHE A 216 24.73 20.47 6.59
CA PHE A 216 25.15 19.44 7.53
C PHE A 216 25.22 18.09 6.81
N ASP A 217 26.23 17.28 7.14
CA ASP A 217 26.29 15.89 6.67
C ASP A 217 25.09 15.12 7.24
N ALA A 218 24.28 14.57 6.37
CA ALA A 218 23.01 13.96 6.71
C ALA A 218 23.16 12.72 7.63
N ARG A 219 24.29 12.03 7.55
CA ARG A 219 24.60 10.82 8.33
C ARG A 219 25.13 11.13 9.74
N THR A 220 25.89 12.22 9.90
CA THR A 220 26.65 12.49 11.12
C THR A 220 26.25 13.77 11.87
N GLY A 221 25.45 14.65 11.24
CA GLY A 221 25.11 15.98 11.78
C GLY A 221 26.28 16.97 11.80
N LYS A 222 27.45 16.60 11.25
CA LYS A 222 28.60 17.50 11.19
C LYS A 222 28.32 18.63 10.19
N GLN A 223 28.56 19.85 10.60
CA GLN A 223 28.45 21.02 9.72
C GLN A 223 29.54 20.95 8.64
N ASN A 224 29.15 20.86 7.37
CA ASN A 224 30.04 20.83 6.21
C ASN A 224 30.55 22.27 5.91
N TRP A 225 29.61 23.21 5.83
CA TRP A 225 29.90 24.62 5.64
C TRP A 225 28.80 25.49 6.24
N ARG A 226 29.13 26.78 6.51
CA ARG A 226 28.17 27.78 6.95
C ARG A 226 28.58 29.14 6.39
N LEU A 227 27.62 29.84 5.82
CA LEU A 227 27.80 31.16 5.21
C LEU A 227 26.95 32.21 5.92
N PRO A 228 27.49 33.39 6.20
CA PRO A 228 26.70 34.50 6.72
C PRO A 228 25.78 35.04 5.61
N ARG A 229 24.59 35.48 6.04
CA ARG A 229 23.63 36.21 5.21
C ARG A 229 23.33 37.57 5.83
N ASP A 230 23.07 38.54 5.00
CA ASP A 230 22.69 39.91 5.41
C ASP A 230 21.17 40.11 5.44
N GLU A 231 20.44 39.02 5.69
CA GLU A 231 18.99 38.99 5.73
C GLU A 231 18.45 39.06 7.16
N LYS A 232 17.27 39.69 7.35
CA LYS A 232 16.66 39.86 8.69
C LYS A 232 15.18 39.55 8.75
N ARG A 233 14.52 39.34 7.64
CA ARG A 233 13.05 39.27 7.54
C ARG A 233 12.60 38.23 6.51
N SER A 234 13.28 37.08 6.48
CA SER A 234 12.90 35.99 5.61
C SER A 234 12.60 34.72 6.43
N TRP A 235 11.53 34.02 6.07
CA TRP A 235 11.07 32.77 6.67
C TRP A 235 10.85 31.68 5.61
N ALA A 236 11.23 31.93 4.37
CA ALA A 236 11.07 31.05 3.25
C ALA A 236 11.91 29.77 3.41
N THR A 237 11.32 28.60 3.20
CA THR A 237 12.05 27.34 3.08
C THR A 237 12.88 27.35 1.80
N PRO A 238 14.18 26.96 1.83
CA PRO A 238 15.01 26.93 0.63
C PRO A 238 14.53 25.88 -0.37
N LEU A 239 14.79 26.10 -1.65
CA LEU A 239 14.57 25.14 -2.71
C LEU A 239 15.90 24.52 -3.16
N VAL A 240 15.99 23.21 -3.22
CA VAL A 240 16.99 22.55 -4.05
C VAL A 240 16.41 22.44 -5.47
N TRP A 241 16.96 23.21 -6.37
CA TRP A 241 16.52 23.29 -7.76
C TRP A 241 17.44 22.47 -8.66
N GLN A 242 16.96 21.33 -9.11
CA GLN A 242 17.62 20.53 -10.12
C GLN A 242 17.11 21.01 -11.50
N ASN A 243 17.96 21.69 -12.23
CA ASN A 243 17.68 22.15 -13.58
C ASN A 243 18.57 21.46 -14.61
N GLU A 244 18.39 21.75 -15.88
CA GLU A 244 19.13 21.08 -16.97
C GLU A 244 20.63 21.33 -16.95
N LEU A 245 21.12 22.37 -16.25
CA LEU A 245 22.52 22.75 -16.21
C LEU A 245 23.24 22.30 -14.92
N ARG A 246 22.53 22.35 -13.76
CA ARG A 246 23.13 22.07 -12.45
C ARG A 246 22.09 21.94 -11.35
N THR A 247 22.53 21.52 -10.16
CA THR A 247 21.72 21.57 -8.93
C THR A 247 22.11 22.81 -8.11
N GLU A 248 21.12 23.58 -7.68
CA GLU A 248 21.27 24.85 -6.96
C GLU A 248 20.41 24.89 -5.70
N ILE A 249 20.86 25.65 -4.69
CA ILE A 249 20.07 25.96 -3.50
C ILE A 249 19.59 27.41 -3.63
N VAL A 250 18.31 27.59 -3.95
CA VAL A 250 17.71 28.91 -4.12
C VAL A 250 17.08 29.38 -2.81
N VAL A 251 17.47 30.57 -2.35
CA VAL A 251 17.03 31.15 -1.08
C VAL A 251 16.60 32.60 -1.29
N PRO A 252 15.30 32.89 -1.19
CA PRO A 252 14.84 34.28 -1.23
C PRO A 252 15.31 35.04 0.01
N GLY A 253 15.47 36.35 -0.16
CA GLY A 253 15.81 37.28 0.93
C GLY A 253 15.24 38.66 0.68
N LEU A 254 15.10 39.47 1.75
CA LEU A 254 14.62 40.83 1.64
C LEU A 254 15.59 41.69 0.87
N ASN A 255 16.90 41.61 1.20
CA ASN A 255 17.94 42.40 0.56
C ASN A 255 18.36 41.81 -0.79
N ARG A 256 18.52 40.44 -0.83
CA ARG A 256 18.92 39.76 -2.05
C ARG A 256 18.35 38.37 -2.12
N ASN A 257 17.82 38.00 -3.28
CA ASN A 257 17.59 36.63 -3.66
C ASN A 257 18.91 35.97 -4.07
N ARG A 258 19.22 34.79 -3.63
CA ARG A 258 20.50 34.11 -3.87
C ARG A 258 20.34 32.66 -4.25
N SER A 259 21.27 32.18 -5.08
CA SER A 259 21.49 30.79 -5.34
C SER A 259 22.90 30.38 -4.97
N TYR A 260 23.02 29.17 -4.38
CA TYR A 260 24.28 28.58 -3.99
C TYR A 260 24.44 27.19 -4.61
N SER A 261 25.70 26.77 -4.84
CA SER A 261 26.02 25.39 -5.13
C SER A 261 25.83 24.51 -3.89
N LEU A 262 25.81 23.20 -4.04
CA LEU A 262 25.76 22.26 -2.91
C LEU A 262 26.99 22.38 -1.98
N SER A 263 28.12 22.93 -2.47
CA SER A 263 29.33 23.21 -1.69
C SER A 263 29.33 24.60 -1.01
N GLY A 264 28.26 25.40 -1.20
CA GLY A 264 28.13 26.72 -0.59
C GLY A 264 28.71 27.87 -1.42
N GLU A 265 29.14 27.66 -2.67
CA GLU A 265 29.56 28.75 -3.55
C GLU A 265 28.35 29.58 -4.00
N LEU A 266 28.44 30.90 -3.92
CA LEU A 266 27.40 31.82 -4.44
C LEU A 266 27.44 31.77 -5.97
N LEU A 267 26.35 31.28 -6.59
CA LEU A 267 26.23 31.18 -8.04
C LEU A 267 25.69 32.47 -8.66
N TRP A 268 24.56 32.93 -8.12
CA TRP A 268 23.98 34.20 -8.53
C TRP A 268 23.24 34.88 -7.39
N GLU A 269 23.07 36.21 -7.53
CA GLU A 269 22.22 36.99 -6.64
C GLU A 269 21.59 38.20 -7.41
N PHE A 270 20.49 38.72 -6.87
CA PHE A 270 19.93 39.99 -7.33
C PHE A 270 19.11 40.67 -6.25
N ASP A 271 19.05 42.03 -6.33
CA ASP A 271 18.12 42.82 -5.53
C ASP A 271 16.73 42.77 -6.21
N GLY A 272 15.80 41.99 -5.64
CA GLY A 272 14.44 41.82 -6.16
C GLY A 272 13.49 42.95 -5.72
N GLN A 273 13.96 43.97 -5.00
CA GLN A 273 13.08 44.97 -4.37
C GLN A 273 11.91 44.27 -3.63
N MET A 274 12.24 43.22 -2.85
CA MET A 274 11.26 42.36 -2.22
C MET A 274 10.39 43.15 -1.24
N SER A 275 9.18 42.67 -0.99
CA SER A 275 8.28 43.18 0.03
C SER A 275 8.88 43.05 1.44
N SER A 276 8.45 43.88 2.39
CA SER A 276 9.02 44.00 3.75
C SER A 276 9.19 42.66 4.52
N LEU A 277 8.45 41.61 4.19
CA LEU A 277 8.55 40.28 4.77
C LEU A 277 8.54 39.21 3.67
N VAL A 278 9.53 38.32 3.69
CA VAL A 278 9.70 37.25 2.70
C VAL A 278 9.31 35.92 3.33
N ILE A 279 8.11 35.44 3.01
CA ILE A 279 7.54 34.23 3.58
C ILE A 279 7.29 33.15 2.52
N PRO A 280 6.73 33.46 1.33
CA PRO A 280 6.52 32.47 0.28
C PRO A 280 7.81 31.73 -0.07
N SER A 281 7.72 30.37 -0.07
CA SER A 281 8.86 29.54 -0.44
C SER A 281 8.97 29.39 -1.96
N PRO A 282 10.18 29.36 -2.52
CA PRO A 282 10.41 29.16 -3.94
C PRO A 282 10.03 27.74 -4.37
N PHE A 283 9.69 27.58 -5.64
CA PHE A 283 9.43 26.30 -6.29
C PHE A 283 9.80 26.38 -7.77
N ALA A 284 9.92 25.25 -8.44
CA ALA A 284 10.26 25.16 -9.84
C ALA A 284 9.13 24.54 -10.68
N ALA A 285 8.89 25.11 -11.85
CA ALA A 285 8.00 24.58 -12.88
C ALA A 285 8.45 25.08 -14.27
N HIS A 286 8.14 24.38 -15.35
CA HIS A 286 8.49 24.75 -16.73
C HIS A 286 9.99 25.05 -16.96
N GLY A 287 10.89 24.40 -16.19
CA GLY A 287 12.32 24.68 -16.25
C GLY A 287 12.78 25.93 -15.48
N MET A 288 11.87 26.78 -15.04
CA MET A 288 12.13 28.01 -14.30
C MET A 288 11.95 27.85 -12.79
N VAL A 289 12.58 28.76 -12.01
CA VAL A 289 12.29 28.91 -10.57
C VAL A 289 11.46 30.16 -10.33
N TYR A 290 10.45 30.05 -9.47
CA TYR A 290 9.54 31.13 -9.10
C TYR A 290 9.88 31.64 -7.71
N LEU A 291 10.04 32.95 -7.58
CA LEU A 291 10.32 33.66 -6.33
C LEU A 291 9.24 34.71 -6.08
N ALA A 292 8.78 34.82 -4.83
CA ALA A 292 7.71 35.75 -4.46
C ALA A 292 7.92 36.34 -3.08
N SER A 293 7.35 37.55 -2.87
CA SER A 293 7.32 38.22 -1.57
C SER A 293 6.19 39.24 -1.50
N GLY A 294 5.32 39.14 -0.48
CA GLY A 294 4.10 39.95 -0.50
C GLY A 294 3.52 40.35 0.86
N TYR A 295 4.11 41.23 1.63
CA TYR A 295 3.48 41.76 2.85
C TYR A 295 2.25 42.62 2.54
N VAL A 296 1.16 42.42 3.27
CA VAL A 296 -0.12 43.11 3.02
C VAL A 296 -0.10 44.64 3.10
N GLY A 297 0.82 45.19 3.87
CA GLY A 297 1.02 46.65 4.00
C GLY A 297 1.78 47.28 2.84
N ASP A 298 2.38 46.49 1.95
CA ASP A 298 3.23 47.01 0.87
C ASP A 298 2.45 47.10 -0.44
N SER A 299 2.71 48.16 -1.19
CA SER A 299 2.17 48.33 -2.55
C SER A 299 2.91 47.53 -3.60
N HIS A 300 4.14 47.12 -3.30
CA HIS A 300 5.03 46.37 -4.13
C HIS A 300 5.15 44.93 -3.57
N ARG A 301 4.73 43.96 -4.33
CA ARG A 301 4.67 42.52 -3.95
C ARG A 301 5.08 41.65 -5.15
N PRO A 302 6.41 41.57 -5.40
CA PRO A 302 6.90 41.00 -6.65
C PRO A 302 6.83 39.51 -6.71
N THR A 303 6.59 39.00 -7.91
CA THR A 303 6.80 37.60 -8.33
C THR A 303 7.74 37.62 -9.52
N PHE A 304 8.72 36.69 -9.52
CA PHE A 304 9.70 36.52 -10.59
C PHE A 304 9.67 35.07 -11.09
N ALA A 305 9.86 34.88 -12.39
CA ALA A 305 10.26 33.62 -13.00
C ALA A 305 11.69 33.77 -13.53
N ILE A 306 12.57 32.82 -13.16
CA ILE A 306 13.99 32.87 -13.42
C ILE A 306 14.43 31.64 -14.17
N GLU A 307 15.07 31.81 -15.30
CA GLU A 307 15.68 30.80 -16.15
C GLU A 307 16.95 30.19 -15.52
N PRO A 308 17.30 28.93 -15.84
CA PRO A 308 18.55 28.32 -15.39
C PRO A 308 19.79 29.01 -16.01
N GLY A 309 20.94 28.79 -15.36
CA GLY A 309 22.23 29.28 -15.87
C GLY A 309 22.66 30.68 -15.41
N GLY A 310 21.89 31.28 -14.50
CA GLY A 310 22.27 32.60 -13.92
C GLY A 310 23.64 32.56 -13.26
N GLU A 311 24.45 33.63 -13.45
CA GLU A 311 25.77 33.82 -12.85
C GLU A 311 25.96 35.24 -12.34
N GLY A 312 26.57 35.36 -11.16
CA GLY A 312 26.89 36.67 -10.54
C GLY A 312 25.65 37.50 -10.21
N ASN A 313 25.66 38.80 -10.48
CA ASN A 313 24.48 39.64 -10.25
C ASN A 313 23.57 39.70 -11.49
N LEU A 314 22.35 39.21 -11.33
CA LEU A 314 21.38 39.09 -12.44
C LEU A 314 20.80 40.46 -12.89
N THR A 315 20.91 41.50 -12.04
CA THR A 315 20.39 42.86 -12.32
C THR A 315 21.53 43.88 -12.41
N LYS A 316 22.35 43.79 -13.46
CA LYS A 316 23.58 44.60 -13.61
C LYS A 316 23.37 46.11 -13.58
N GLN A 317 22.20 46.65 -13.89
CA GLN A 317 21.88 48.08 -13.87
C GLN A 317 20.68 48.42 -12.97
N GLY A 318 20.21 47.46 -12.14
CA GLY A 318 19.09 47.66 -11.24
C GLY A 318 17.71 47.54 -11.91
N GLU A 319 17.64 47.15 -13.17
CA GLU A 319 16.41 46.94 -13.92
C GLU A 319 16.24 45.43 -14.22
N PHE A 320 15.03 44.88 -13.96
CA PHE A 320 14.74 43.46 -14.14
C PHE A 320 14.59 43.11 -15.63
N ALA A 321 14.06 44.04 -16.45
CA ALA A 321 13.81 43.86 -17.87
C ALA A 321 15.08 43.61 -18.71
N ASP A 322 16.26 43.97 -18.20
CA ASP A 322 17.54 43.85 -18.90
C ASP A 322 18.31 42.57 -18.51
N SER A 323 17.74 41.74 -17.63
CA SER A 323 18.35 40.46 -17.24
C SER A 323 18.03 39.39 -18.25
N PRO A 324 19.02 38.66 -18.80
CA PRO A 324 18.75 37.52 -19.69
C PRO A 324 18.25 36.26 -18.95
N TYR A 325 18.16 36.29 -17.63
CA TYR A 325 17.77 35.17 -16.78
C TYR A 325 16.46 35.43 -16.04
N ILE A 326 15.93 36.68 -16.02
CA ILE A 326 14.60 36.96 -15.47
C ILE A 326 13.63 36.94 -16.63
N GLU A 327 12.95 35.79 -16.85
CA GLU A 327 12.04 35.63 -17.98
C GLU A 327 10.87 36.62 -17.90
N TRP A 328 10.29 36.73 -16.71
CA TRP A 328 9.28 37.76 -16.47
C TRP A 328 9.24 38.20 -14.99
N TYR A 329 8.59 39.31 -14.79
CA TYR A 329 8.43 39.95 -13.49
C TYR A 329 7.05 40.60 -13.38
N GLN A 330 6.35 40.31 -12.26
CA GLN A 330 5.07 40.94 -11.92
C GLN A 330 5.15 41.64 -10.57
N PRO A 331 4.93 42.99 -10.52
CA PRO A 331 5.19 43.83 -9.33
C PRO A 331 4.15 43.67 -8.21
N LYS A 332 3.02 42.99 -8.45
CA LYS A 332 1.88 42.90 -7.51
C LYS A 332 1.23 41.53 -7.42
N ALA A 333 1.87 40.50 -7.95
CA ALA A 333 1.29 39.17 -8.04
C ALA A 333 1.56 38.25 -6.86
N SER A 334 2.31 38.66 -5.84
CA SER A 334 2.74 37.82 -4.73
C SER A 334 1.75 37.78 -3.55
N PRO A 335 1.55 36.61 -2.91
CA PRO A 335 0.83 36.46 -1.66
C PRO A 335 1.69 36.89 -0.45
N TYR A 336 1.11 36.93 0.75
CA TYR A 336 1.84 37.19 1.99
C TYR A 336 2.32 35.92 2.69
N ASN A 337 1.40 35.03 3.14
CA ASN A 337 1.72 33.86 3.94
C ASN A 337 1.85 32.59 3.10
N THR A 338 0.99 32.43 2.11
CA THR A 338 0.96 31.24 1.26
C THR A 338 2.11 31.26 0.24
N SER A 339 2.55 30.09 -0.23
CA SER A 339 3.37 30.02 -1.45
C SER A 339 2.46 29.84 -2.66
N GLN A 340 2.89 30.35 -3.81
CA GLN A 340 2.19 30.17 -5.08
C GLN A 340 2.29 28.72 -5.57
N ILE A 341 1.48 28.37 -6.55
CA ILE A 341 1.49 27.04 -7.19
C ILE A 341 1.30 27.18 -8.70
N VAL A 342 2.06 26.41 -9.46
CA VAL A 342 1.84 26.23 -10.90
C VAL A 342 1.18 24.87 -11.12
N VAL A 343 0.03 24.87 -11.79
CA VAL A 343 -0.66 23.68 -12.25
C VAL A 343 -0.91 23.83 -13.73
N ASP A 344 -0.46 22.90 -14.53
CA ASP A 344 -0.39 23.02 -15.98
C ASP A 344 0.33 24.33 -16.39
N ASP A 345 -0.26 25.20 -17.16
CA ASP A 345 0.30 26.49 -17.57
C ASP A 345 -0.15 27.67 -16.68
N PHE A 346 -0.83 27.42 -15.56
CA PHE A 346 -1.44 28.42 -14.70
C PHE A 346 -0.73 28.61 -13.38
N LEU A 347 -0.29 29.83 -13.07
CA LEU A 347 0.25 30.27 -11.79
C LEU A 347 -0.86 30.84 -10.91
N TYR A 348 -1.24 30.11 -9.87
CA TYR A 348 -2.26 30.58 -8.89
C TYR A 348 -1.63 31.23 -7.68
N THR A 349 -2.20 32.37 -7.29
CA THR A 349 -1.84 33.12 -6.09
C THR A 349 -3.02 33.23 -5.15
N VAL A 350 -2.96 32.56 -3.99
CA VAL A 350 -3.97 32.66 -2.93
C VAL A 350 -3.52 33.70 -1.92
N TYR A 351 -4.30 34.77 -1.75
CA TYR A 351 -3.99 35.85 -0.82
C TYR A 351 -4.62 35.58 0.55
N ASP A 352 -3.90 35.97 1.59
CA ASP A 352 -4.27 35.85 2.99
C ASP A 352 -5.62 36.48 3.38
N GLN A 353 -6.14 37.41 2.58
CA GLN A 353 -7.44 38.05 2.77
C GLN A 353 -8.60 37.42 2.00
N GLY A 354 -8.44 36.18 1.51
CA GLY A 354 -9.49 35.46 0.82
C GLY A 354 -9.71 35.85 -0.64
N PHE A 355 -8.63 36.15 -1.35
CA PHE A 355 -8.62 36.37 -2.79
C PHE A 355 -7.72 35.36 -3.49
N ILE A 356 -8.00 35.14 -4.78
CA ILE A 356 -7.16 34.36 -5.68
C ILE A 356 -6.98 35.13 -7.01
N THR A 357 -5.80 35.02 -7.63
CA THR A 357 -5.52 35.46 -9.00
C THR A 357 -4.87 34.31 -9.76
N CYS A 358 -4.93 34.35 -11.10
CA CYS A 358 -4.27 33.44 -12.00
C CYS A 358 -3.46 34.23 -13.03
N HIS A 359 -2.23 33.75 -13.27
CA HIS A 359 -1.35 34.27 -14.33
C HIS A 359 -0.90 33.12 -15.22
N ASP A 360 -0.56 33.37 -16.43
CA ASP A 360 0.17 32.44 -17.28
C ASP A 360 1.56 32.22 -16.66
N ALA A 361 1.92 30.99 -16.38
CA ALA A 361 3.16 30.68 -15.67
C ALA A 361 4.41 30.97 -16.53
N LYS A 362 4.32 30.90 -17.85
CA LYS A 362 5.45 31.07 -18.77
C LYS A 362 5.69 32.54 -19.12
N THR A 363 4.64 33.39 -19.16
CA THR A 363 4.74 34.78 -19.60
C THR A 363 4.51 35.80 -18.47
N GLY A 364 3.89 35.37 -17.37
CA GLY A 364 3.47 36.23 -16.28
C GLY A 364 2.22 37.07 -16.55
N ASP A 365 1.56 36.89 -17.69
CA ASP A 365 0.35 37.65 -18.05
C ASP A 365 -0.82 37.26 -17.16
N GLU A 366 -1.64 38.23 -16.78
CA GLU A 366 -2.84 37.99 -15.98
C GLU A 366 -3.90 37.23 -16.81
N VAL A 367 -4.24 36.01 -16.37
CA VAL A 367 -5.32 35.18 -16.95
C VAL A 367 -6.65 35.63 -16.36
N PHE A 368 -6.75 35.67 -15.02
CA PHE A 368 -7.87 36.33 -14.36
C PHE A 368 -7.38 37.09 -13.11
N GLY A 369 -7.92 38.30 -12.94
CA GLY A 369 -7.66 39.15 -11.79
C GLY A 369 -8.34 38.64 -10.51
N LYS A 370 -8.29 39.44 -9.45
CA LYS A 370 -8.77 39.06 -8.13
C LYS A 370 -10.20 38.54 -8.14
N ARG A 371 -10.38 37.32 -7.67
CA ARG A 371 -11.66 36.69 -7.34
C ARG A 371 -11.71 36.45 -5.82
N ARG A 372 -12.88 36.56 -5.21
CA ARG A 372 -13.04 36.43 -3.76
C ARG A 372 -13.63 35.06 -3.41
N PHE A 373 -13.00 34.37 -2.44
CA PHE A 373 -13.60 33.20 -1.84
C PHE A 373 -14.83 33.59 -1.01
N PRO A 374 -15.84 32.70 -0.91
CA PRO A 374 -16.95 32.89 0.02
C PRO A 374 -16.48 33.09 1.47
N LYS A 375 -17.30 33.69 2.32
CA LYS A 375 -17.09 33.91 3.75
C LYS A 375 -15.89 34.79 4.15
N GLY A 376 -15.11 35.37 3.22
CA GLY A 376 -14.00 36.25 3.57
C GLY A 376 -12.91 35.59 4.42
N ALA A 377 -12.61 34.34 4.15
CA ALA A 377 -11.66 33.50 4.88
C ALA A 377 -10.21 34.07 4.86
N SER A 378 -9.41 33.70 5.89
CA SER A 378 -7.97 33.93 5.95
C SER A 378 -7.20 32.68 5.52
N PHE A 379 -6.05 32.84 4.87
CA PHE A 379 -5.23 31.75 4.40
C PHE A 379 -3.78 31.84 4.89
N THR A 380 -3.25 30.72 5.39
CA THR A 380 -1.83 30.55 5.74
C THR A 380 -1.26 29.29 5.10
N ALA A 381 -2.02 28.19 5.05
CA ALA A 381 -1.67 27.00 4.29
C ALA A 381 -1.54 27.32 2.79
N SER A 382 -0.48 26.85 2.15
CA SER A 382 -0.29 26.98 0.71
C SER A 382 -1.24 26.03 -0.05
N PRO A 383 -1.71 26.41 -1.25
CA PRO A 383 -2.57 25.57 -2.07
C PRO A 383 -1.83 24.30 -2.53
N TRP A 384 -2.60 23.27 -2.86
CA TRP A 384 -2.13 22.02 -3.47
C TRP A 384 -3.05 21.59 -4.61
N SER A 385 -2.59 20.64 -5.42
CA SER A 385 -3.34 20.20 -6.60
C SER A 385 -3.18 18.71 -6.86
N TYR A 386 -4.27 18.09 -7.33
CA TYR A 386 -4.35 16.76 -7.94
C TYR A 386 -5.66 16.64 -8.73
N ASN A 387 -5.74 15.64 -9.64
CA ASN A 387 -6.94 15.30 -10.42
C ASN A 387 -7.56 16.52 -11.14
N GLY A 388 -6.71 17.41 -11.69
CA GLY A 388 -7.15 18.61 -12.39
C GLY A 388 -7.85 19.65 -11.49
N ARG A 389 -7.66 19.59 -10.18
CA ARG A 389 -8.28 20.47 -9.20
C ARG A 389 -7.26 21.22 -8.36
N LEU A 390 -7.59 22.43 -8.00
CA LEU A 390 -6.84 23.29 -7.07
C LEU A 390 -7.58 23.38 -5.74
N PHE A 391 -6.87 23.12 -4.64
CA PHE A 391 -7.42 23.12 -3.29
C PHE A 391 -6.80 24.25 -2.47
N CYS A 392 -7.63 25.04 -1.78
CA CYS A 392 -7.22 26.19 -0.98
C CYS A 392 -7.80 26.06 0.43
N LEU A 393 -6.96 25.71 1.43
CA LEU A 393 -7.34 25.49 2.81
C LEU A 393 -7.28 26.81 3.60
N SER A 394 -8.40 27.21 4.17
CA SER A 394 -8.51 28.39 5.04
C SER A 394 -8.13 28.07 6.49
N GLU A 395 -7.88 29.11 7.28
CA GLU A 395 -7.64 28.99 8.73
C GLU A 395 -8.87 28.50 9.51
N ASP A 396 -10.06 28.56 8.94
CA ASP A 396 -11.30 28.06 9.55
C ASP A 396 -11.50 26.56 9.32
N GLY A 397 -10.59 25.87 8.56
CA GLY A 397 -10.73 24.49 8.19
C GLY A 397 -11.56 24.25 6.94
N ASP A 398 -12.05 25.33 6.30
CA ASP A 398 -12.75 25.23 5.02
C ASP A 398 -11.73 25.11 3.87
N THR A 399 -11.92 24.12 3.01
CA THR A 399 -11.13 23.93 1.78
C THR A 399 -12.01 24.26 0.58
N TYR A 400 -11.60 25.27 -0.18
CA TYR A 400 -12.25 25.65 -1.43
C TYR A 400 -11.62 24.87 -2.58
N VAL A 401 -12.45 24.13 -3.33
CA VAL A 401 -12.04 23.29 -4.46
C VAL A 401 -12.38 24.01 -5.76
N LEU A 402 -11.36 24.27 -6.58
CA LEU A 402 -11.53 24.95 -7.86
C LEU A 402 -11.15 24.01 -9.01
N ASN A 403 -11.77 24.22 -10.16
CA ASN A 403 -11.30 23.65 -11.41
C ASN A 403 -10.00 24.34 -11.85
N VAL A 404 -9.02 23.56 -12.33
CA VAL A 404 -7.79 24.13 -12.94
C VAL A 404 -8.14 24.63 -14.35
N GLY A 405 -7.76 25.88 -14.66
CA GLY A 405 -8.05 26.45 -15.99
C GLY A 405 -8.04 27.98 -16.00
N PRO A 406 -8.38 28.57 -17.16
CA PRO A 406 -8.32 30.01 -17.36
C PRO A 406 -9.47 30.79 -16.71
N GLU A 407 -10.47 30.12 -16.17
CA GLU A 407 -11.61 30.74 -15.51
C GLU A 407 -11.66 30.40 -14.01
N TYR A 408 -12.19 31.30 -13.21
CA TYR A 408 -12.45 31.05 -11.79
C TYR A 408 -13.74 30.26 -11.65
N GLU A 409 -13.62 28.97 -11.38
CA GLU A 409 -14.75 28.07 -11.15
C GLU A 409 -14.59 27.37 -9.78
N LEU A 410 -15.41 27.78 -8.82
CA LEU A 410 -15.51 27.14 -7.50
C LEU A 410 -16.48 25.96 -7.61
N LEU A 411 -15.96 24.75 -7.39
CA LEU A 411 -16.73 23.50 -7.50
C LEU A 411 -17.40 23.15 -6.18
N GLU A 412 -16.67 23.24 -5.06
CA GLU A 412 -17.10 22.75 -3.77
C GLU A 412 -16.40 23.46 -2.61
N THR A 413 -16.93 23.30 -1.41
CA THR A 413 -16.29 23.72 -0.16
C THR A 413 -16.42 22.62 0.89
N ASN A 414 -15.30 22.06 1.31
CA ASN A 414 -15.19 21.01 2.31
C ASN A 414 -14.79 21.63 3.66
N SER A 415 -15.19 21.06 4.80
CA SER A 415 -14.83 21.60 6.11
C SER A 415 -14.44 20.51 7.10
N LEU A 416 -13.41 20.81 7.91
CA LEU A 416 -13.02 20.00 9.08
C LEU A 416 -13.37 20.69 10.41
N ASP A 417 -14.03 21.85 10.37
CA ASP A 417 -14.55 22.61 11.52
C ASP A 417 -13.51 22.91 12.62
N GLU A 418 -12.22 22.96 12.29
CA GLU A 418 -11.13 23.21 13.22
C GLU A 418 -10.05 24.09 12.57
N LEU A 419 -9.30 24.86 13.38
CA LEU A 419 -8.20 25.71 12.92
C LEU A 419 -7.16 24.91 12.14
N CYS A 420 -6.88 25.33 10.89
CA CYS A 420 -5.89 24.74 9.99
C CYS A 420 -4.88 25.78 9.54
N ILE A 421 -3.60 25.56 9.81
CA ILE A 421 -2.48 26.42 9.40
C ILE A 421 -1.45 25.67 8.57
N ALA A 422 -1.26 24.37 8.85
CA ALA A 422 -0.31 23.52 8.16
C ALA A 422 -0.75 23.22 6.72
N CYS A 423 0.22 23.12 5.80
CA CYS A 423 -0.07 22.60 4.46
C CYS A 423 -0.35 21.10 4.51
N PRO A 424 -1.30 20.61 3.71
CA PRO A 424 -1.57 19.17 3.60
C PRO A 424 -0.42 18.38 2.99
N ALA A 425 -0.49 17.05 3.13
CA ALA A 425 0.35 16.09 2.45
C ALA A 425 -0.50 15.12 1.62
N VAL A 426 0.03 14.65 0.50
CA VAL A 426 -0.65 13.71 -0.40
C VAL A 426 0.26 12.52 -0.67
N SER A 427 -0.20 11.31 -0.40
CA SER A 427 0.61 10.10 -0.62
C SER A 427 -0.27 8.87 -0.78
N GLY A 428 0.03 8.01 -1.76
CA GLY A 428 -0.60 6.70 -1.93
C GLY A 428 -2.13 6.73 -2.07
N GLY A 429 -2.69 7.80 -2.68
CA GLY A 429 -4.15 7.96 -2.79
C GLY A 429 -4.81 8.51 -1.52
N LYS A 430 -4.05 8.97 -0.53
CA LYS A 430 -4.50 9.54 0.73
C LYS A 430 -4.13 11.02 0.82
N LEU A 431 -5.06 11.83 1.31
CA LEU A 431 -4.86 13.24 1.65
C LEU A 431 -4.78 13.39 3.17
N LEU A 432 -3.69 13.93 3.67
CA LEU A 432 -3.47 14.17 5.09
C LEU A 432 -3.60 15.66 5.41
N ILE A 433 -4.57 16.04 6.23
CA ILE A 433 -4.78 17.40 6.70
C ILE A 433 -4.54 17.47 8.20
N ARG A 434 -3.60 18.32 8.61
CA ARG A 434 -3.37 18.60 10.02
C ARG A 434 -4.20 19.80 10.46
N THR A 435 -5.03 19.56 11.47
CA THR A 435 -5.76 20.59 12.21
C THR A 435 -4.99 21.00 13.48
N ALA A 436 -5.57 21.83 14.32
CA ALA A 436 -4.96 22.23 15.60
C ALA A 436 -4.70 21.05 16.54
N SER A 437 -5.60 20.05 16.58
CA SER A 437 -5.53 18.92 17.53
C SER A 437 -5.40 17.55 16.87
N LYS A 438 -5.53 17.44 15.54
CA LYS A 438 -5.65 16.15 14.84
C LYS A 438 -4.86 16.11 13.52
N VAL A 439 -4.64 14.89 13.04
CA VAL A 439 -4.38 14.60 11.62
C VAL A 439 -5.55 13.79 11.08
N TYR A 440 -6.19 14.29 10.06
CA TYR A 440 -7.19 13.59 9.26
C TYR A 440 -6.50 12.92 8.08
N CYS A 441 -6.75 11.65 7.87
CA CYS A 441 -6.45 10.94 6.63
C CYS A 441 -7.74 10.80 5.85
N LEU A 442 -7.75 11.36 4.66
CA LEU A 442 -8.92 11.44 3.80
C LEU A 442 -8.63 10.68 2.51
N THR A 443 -9.60 9.88 2.06
CA THR A 443 -9.52 9.15 0.80
C THR A 443 -10.91 9.09 0.17
N GLU A 444 -10.99 9.10 -1.17
CA GLU A 444 -12.25 8.69 -1.77
C GLU A 444 -12.52 7.26 -1.31
N PRO A 445 -13.74 6.93 -0.85
CA PRO A 445 -14.09 5.53 -0.68
C PRO A 445 -13.83 4.86 -2.03
N LYS A 446 -13.05 3.79 -2.04
CA LYS A 446 -12.69 3.06 -3.27
C LYS A 446 -13.99 2.85 -4.06
N SER A 447 -14.11 3.59 -5.14
CA SER A 447 -15.30 3.91 -5.95
C SER A 447 -16.63 3.26 -5.56
N ALA A 448 -17.46 4.05 -4.89
CA ALA A 448 -18.83 3.81 -4.47
C ALA A 448 -19.87 4.06 -5.57
N LYS A 449 -19.80 3.47 -6.74
CA LYS A 449 -20.85 3.77 -7.75
C LYS A 449 -21.85 2.65 -8.10
N ALA A 450 -21.47 1.40 -7.98
CA ALA A 450 -22.37 0.25 -8.06
C ALA A 450 -21.85 -0.88 -7.16
N SER A 451 -20.56 -0.87 -6.82
CA SER A 451 -19.86 -1.83 -5.97
C SER A 451 -20.20 -1.70 -4.49
N ASP A 452 -20.45 -0.48 -3.95
CA ASP A 452 -20.72 -0.29 -2.51
C ASP A 452 -21.99 -0.96 -2.05
N ALA A 453 -23.07 -0.85 -2.80
CA ALA A 453 -24.31 -1.54 -2.47
C ALA A 453 -24.12 -3.06 -2.45
N ALA A 454 -23.27 -3.60 -3.36
CA ALA A 454 -22.95 -5.01 -3.39
C ALA A 454 -22.03 -5.41 -2.25
N PHE A 455 -21.02 -4.59 -1.92
CA PHE A 455 -20.14 -4.88 -0.79
C PHE A 455 -20.90 -4.82 0.52
N HIS A 456 -21.74 -3.82 0.76
CA HIS A 456 -22.63 -3.78 1.92
C HIS A 456 -23.65 -4.92 1.95
N GLU A 457 -24.17 -5.36 0.80
CA GLU A 457 -25.04 -6.54 0.72
C GLU A 457 -24.26 -7.81 1.10
N ALA A 458 -23.01 -7.97 0.63
CA ALA A 458 -22.14 -9.09 0.96
C ALA A 458 -21.71 -9.07 2.44
N GLU A 459 -21.36 -7.91 3.00
CA GLU A 459 -21.08 -7.72 4.44
C GLU A 459 -22.27 -8.13 5.29
N SER A 460 -23.43 -7.55 5.01
CA SER A 460 -24.68 -7.86 5.71
C SER A 460 -25.06 -9.35 5.60
N LEU A 461 -24.74 -10.00 4.47
CA LEU A 461 -24.93 -11.45 4.30
C LEU A 461 -24.02 -12.24 5.25
N VAL A 462 -22.74 -11.88 5.35
CA VAL A 462 -21.76 -12.50 6.24
C VAL A 462 -22.19 -12.33 7.70
N GLU A 463 -22.54 -11.11 8.11
CA GLU A 463 -23.02 -10.78 9.47
C GLU A 463 -24.28 -11.57 9.84
N ARG A 464 -25.31 -11.55 9.00
CA ARG A 464 -26.53 -12.36 9.22
C ARG A 464 -26.22 -13.88 9.26
N GLY A 465 -25.21 -14.32 8.51
CA GLY A 465 -24.73 -15.69 8.55
C GLY A 465 -24.19 -16.09 9.93
N VAL A 466 -23.46 -15.18 10.57
CA VAL A 466 -22.92 -15.34 11.93
C VAL A 466 -24.03 -15.20 12.97
N GLU A 467 -24.82 -14.16 12.93
CA GLU A 467 -25.93 -13.88 13.88
C GLU A 467 -26.96 -15.01 13.92
N SER A 468 -27.29 -15.59 12.76
CA SER A 468 -28.18 -16.76 12.67
C SER A 468 -27.55 -18.07 13.11
N GLY A 469 -26.28 -18.05 13.54
CA GLY A 469 -25.52 -19.23 13.93
C GLY A 469 -25.26 -20.20 12.77
N LYS A 470 -25.28 -19.75 11.52
CA LYS A 470 -24.83 -20.54 10.37
C LYS A 470 -23.32 -20.73 10.37
N ALA A 471 -22.58 -19.78 10.97
CA ALA A 471 -21.14 -19.81 11.17
C ALA A 471 -20.77 -19.25 12.54
N ALA A 472 -19.66 -19.71 13.15
CA ALA A 472 -19.05 -19.05 14.31
C ALA A 472 -18.39 -17.73 13.88
N GLY A 473 -17.72 -17.74 12.73
CA GLY A 473 -17.19 -16.60 12.04
C GLY A 473 -17.02 -16.90 10.55
N ALA A 474 -16.98 -15.84 9.74
CA ALA A 474 -16.73 -15.93 8.30
C ALA A 474 -15.94 -14.71 7.83
N SER A 475 -15.14 -14.88 6.77
CA SER A 475 -14.40 -13.83 6.11
C SER A 475 -14.60 -13.92 4.60
N HIS A 476 -14.80 -12.79 3.94
CA HIS A 476 -14.91 -12.66 2.50
C HIS A 476 -13.89 -11.64 1.99
N LEU A 477 -13.04 -12.05 1.07
CA LEU A 477 -12.01 -11.24 0.42
C LEU A 477 -12.24 -11.23 -1.09
N VAL A 478 -12.22 -10.04 -1.69
CA VAL A 478 -12.31 -9.85 -3.15
C VAL A 478 -11.13 -9.03 -3.63
N VAL A 479 -10.43 -9.54 -4.64
CA VAL A 479 -9.28 -8.85 -5.23
C VAL A 479 -9.50 -8.74 -6.74
N ARG A 480 -9.24 -7.58 -7.30
CA ARG A 480 -9.31 -7.30 -8.74
C ARG A 480 -8.06 -6.57 -9.20
N SER A 481 -7.41 -7.06 -10.24
CA SER A 481 -6.19 -6.44 -10.81
C SER A 481 -5.07 -6.21 -9.79
N GLY A 482 -4.94 -7.13 -8.82
CA GLY A 482 -3.95 -7.04 -7.73
C GLY A 482 -4.35 -6.10 -6.57
N GLU A 483 -5.54 -5.50 -6.61
CA GLU A 483 -6.05 -4.60 -5.58
C GLU A 483 -7.17 -5.26 -4.77
N VAL A 484 -7.08 -5.19 -3.43
CA VAL A 484 -8.16 -5.63 -2.54
C VAL A 484 -9.31 -4.63 -2.63
N ILE A 485 -10.40 -5.02 -3.31
CA ILE A 485 -11.58 -4.16 -3.49
C ILE A 485 -12.66 -4.41 -2.42
N HIS A 486 -12.57 -5.51 -1.67
CA HIS A 486 -13.44 -5.82 -0.54
C HIS A 486 -12.77 -6.79 0.42
N SER A 487 -12.84 -6.52 1.71
CA SER A 487 -12.38 -7.43 2.78
C SER A 487 -13.24 -7.24 4.02
N HIS A 488 -14.06 -8.25 4.35
CA HIS A 488 -14.93 -8.21 5.52
C HIS A 488 -14.83 -9.49 6.32
N SER A 489 -14.78 -9.38 7.64
CA SER A 489 -14.75 -10.53 8.56
C SER A 489 -15.72 -10.27 9.72
N ALA A 490 -16.54 -11.27 10.05
CA ALA A 490 -17.49 -11.19 11.16
C ALA A 490 -17.40 -12.44 12.03
N GLY A 491 -17.76 -12.31 13.31
CA GLY A 491 -17.79 -13.39 14.29
C GLY A 491 -16.42 -13.78 14.82
N VAL A 492 -16.32 -15.03 15.32
CA VAL A 492 -15.17 -15.50 16.08
C VAL A 492 -14.49 -16.71 15.42
N ARG A 493 -13.17 -16.83 15.62
CA ARG A 493 -12.43 -18.03 15.21
C ARG A 493 -12.57 -19.18 16.21
N ASP A 494 -13.01 -18.89 17.42
CA ASP A 494 -13.27 -19.87 18.48
C ASP A 494 -14.41 -19.38 19.37
N ILE A 495 -15.48 -20.21 19.52
CA ILE A 495 -16.67 -19.83 20.32
C ILE A 495 -16.45 -19.91 21.82
N GLU A 496 -15.40 -20.59 22.31
CA GLU A 496 -15.08 -20.68 23.75
C GLU A 496 -14.25 -19.46 24.20
N THR A 497 -13.31 -18.99 23.39
CA THR A 497 -12.44 -17.85 23.71
C THR A 497 -13.05 -16.50 23.32
N GLY A 498 -13.97 -16.50 22.36
CA GLY A 498 -14.57 -15.28 21.81
C GLY A 498 -13.61 -14.46 20.93
N GLU A 499 -12.45 -14.99 20.55
CA GLU A 499 -11.47 -14.27 19.75
C GLU A 499 -11.94 -14.10 18.31
N PRO A 500 -11.79 -12.88 17.71
CA PRO A 500 -12.33 -12.57 16.40
C PRO A 500 -11.66 -13.37 15.27
N LEU A 501 -12.44 -13.72 14.25
CA LEU A 501 -11.93 -14.20 12.98
C LEU A 501 -11.45 -13.02 12.13
N ARG A 502 -10.27 -13.15 11.50
CA ARG A 502 -9.62 -12.11 10.68
C ARG A 502 -9.05 -12.71 9.40
N GLY A 503 -8.62 -11.88 8.46
CA GLY A 503 -7.99 -12.31 7.20
C GLY A 503 -6.67 -13.08 7.39
N ASP A 504 -5.96 -12.85 8.50
CA ASP A 504 -4.73 -13.54 8.92
C ASP A 504 -4.97 -14.74 9.86
N THR A 505 -6.23 -15.08 10.13
CA THR A 505 -6.58 -16.28 10.91
C THR A 505 -6.14 -17.51 10.13
N VAL A 506 -5.36 -18.37 10.77
CA VAL A 506 -4.94 -19.66 10.19
C VAL A 506 -6.09 -20.64 10.26
N VAL A 507 -6.40 -21.28 9.14
CA VAL A 507 -7.55 -22.17 8.98
C VAL A 507 -7.17 -23.46 8.25
N ARG A 508 -7.92 -24.54 8.51
CA ARG A 508 -7.83 -25.77 7.73
C ARG A 508 -8.45 -25.53 6.37
N ILE A 509 -7.67 -25.60 5.30
CA ILE A 509 -8.18 -25.38 3.93
C ILE A 509 -8.63 -26.66 3.24
N TYR A 510 -8.34 -27.83 3.83
CA TYR A 510 -8.71 -29.13 3.28
C TYR A 510 -8.54 -29.22 1.75
N SER A 511 -9.61 -29.44 1.00
CA SER A 511 -9.54 -29.68 -0.44
C SER A 511 -9.05 -28.49 -1.27
N MET A 512 -8.95 -27.29 -0.70
CA MET A 512 -8.23 -26.19 -1.35
C MET A 512 -6.70 -26.45 -1.42
N THR A 513 -6.19 -27.50 -0.77
CA THR A 513 -4.82 -28.03 -0.98
C THR A 513 -4.61 -28.53 -2.42
N LYS A 514 -5.64 -29.12 -3.06
CA LYS A 514 -5.54 -29.77 -4.37
C LYS A 514 -4.99 -28.85 -5.50
N PRO A 515 -5.48 -27.62 -5.66
CA PRO A 515 -4.91 -26.68 -6.62
C PRO A 515 -3.42 -26.42 -6.40
N ILE A 516 -3.00 -26.24 -5.15
CA ILE A 516 -1.58 -26.00 -4.79
C ILE A 516 -0.74 -27.23 -5.17
N THR A 517 -1.20 -28.43 -4.82
CA THR A 517 -0.55 -29.71 -5.20
C THR A 517 -0.47 -29.86 -6.72
N SER A 518 -1.54 -29.50 -7.44
CA SER A 518 -1.56 -29.59 -8.90
C SER A 518 -0.59 -28.59 -9.56
N VAL A 519 -0.53 -27.36 -9.06
CA VAL A 519 0.47 -26.36 -9.52
C VAL A 519 1.89 -26.85 -9.27
N ALA A 520 2.18 -27.36 -8.08
CA ALA A 520 3.49 -27.92 -7.76
C ALA A 520 3.89 -29.08 -8.70
N ALA A 521 2.96 -29.99 -8.98
CA ALA A 521 3.21 -31.06 -9.95
C ALA A 521 3.48 -30.51 -11.36
N MET A 522 2.78 -29.46 -11.79
CA MET A 522 2.98 -28.87 -13.10
C MET A 522 4.32 -28.13 -13.24
N THR A 523 4.96 -27.69 -12.16
CA THR A 523 6.36 -27.23 -12.22
C THR A 523 7.32 -28.35 -12.60
N LEU A 524 7.03 -29.60 -12.16
CA LEU A 524 7.80 -30.80 -12.54
C LEU A 524 7.50 -31.24 -13.99
N PHE A 525 6.27 -31.02 -14.45
CA PHE A 525 5.90 -31.20 -15.86
C PHE A 525 6.75 -30.29 -16.76
N GLU A 526 6.86 -29.01 -16.44
CA GLU A 526 7.73 -28.07 -17.18
C GLU A 526 9.21 -28.45 -17.17
N LYS A 527 9.66 -29.13 -16.11
CA LYS A 527 11.02 -29.69 -15.99
C LYS A 527 11.17 -31.03 -16.72
N GLY A 528 10.12 -31.52 -17.41
CA GLY A 528 10.14 -32.75 -18.19
C GLY A 528 10.23 -34.06 -17.37
N LYS A 529 9.83 -34.01 -16.09
CA LYS A 529 9.89 -35.19 -15.19
C LYS A 529 8.87 -36.28 -15.52
N PHE A 530 7.78 -35.91 -16.17
CA PHE A 530 6.73 -36.83 -16.61
C PHE A 530 5.97 -36.26 -17.81
N GLN A 531 5.16 -37.12 -18.46
CA GLN A 531 4.15 -36.74 -19.42
C GLN A 531 2.77 -37.09 -18.84
N LEU A 532 1.73 -36.29 -19.22
CA LEU A 532 0.36 -36.51 -18.70
C LEU A 532 -0.19 -37.91 -18.99
N ASP A 533 0.21 -38.49 -20.10
CA ASP A 533 -0.27 -39.82 -20.51
C ASP A 533 0.68 -40.98 -20.08
N ASP A 534 1.71 -40.69 -19.29
CA ASP A 534 2.52 -41.71 -18.66
C ASP A 534 1.68 -42.60 -17.74
N PRO A 535 1.85 -43.94 -17.75
CA PRO A 535 1.21 -44.82 -16.79
C PRO A 535 1.73 -44.54 -15.36
N VAL A 536 0.85 -44.44 -14.38
CA VAL A 536 1.22 -44.33 -12.95
C VAL A 536 2.15 -45.44 -12.52
N ALA A 537 1.93 -46.66 -13.04
CA ALA A 537 2.78 -47.81 -12.77
C ALA A 537 4.26 -47.63 -13.18
N LYS A 538 4.59 -46.72 -14.06
CA LYS A 538 5.96 -46.34 -14.41
C LYS A 538 6.71 -45.76 -13.18
N PHE A 539 6.01 -45.10 -12.30
CA PHE A 539 6.56 -44.39 -11.13
C PHE A 539 6.24 -45.12 -9.82
N ILE A 540 5.04 -45.72 -9.69
CA ILE A 540 4.59 -46.50 -8.54
C ILE A 540 4.27 -47.90 -9.02
N PRO A 541 5.23 -48.87 -8.95
CA PRO A 541 5.10 -50.21 -9.53
C PRO A 541 3.89 -51.00 -9.02
N ALA A 542 3.43 -50.74 -7.80
CA ALA A 542 2.25 -51.41 -7.22
C ALA A 542 1.00 -51.27 -8.13
N PHE A 543 0.85 -50.15 -8.85
CA PHE A 543 -0.26 -49.91 -9.79
C PHE A 543 -0.21 -50.77 -11.05
N SER A 544 0.87 -51.54 -11.30
CA SER A 544 0.90 -52.52 -12.40
C SER A 544 -0.09 -53.69 -12.19
N GLN A 545 -0.50 -53.91 -10.95
CA GLN A 545 -1.47 -54.94 -10.58
C GLN A 545 -2.84 -54.36 -10.20
N ALA A 546 -3.06 -53.07 -10.45
CA ALA A 546 -4.33 -52.42 -10.15
C ALA A 546 -5.50 -53.12 -10.84
N THR A 547 -6.62 -53.25 -10.14
CA THR A 547 -7.83 -53.86 -10.64
C THR A 547 -9.03 -52.93 -10.57
N VAL A 548 -10.15 -53.37 -11.17
CA VAL A 548 -11.42 -52.64 -11.16
C VAL A 548 -12.50 -53.56 -10.63
N TRP A 549 -13.41 -53.02 -9.82
CA TRP A 549 -14.54 -53.76 -9.30
C TRP A 549 -15.64 -53.91 -10.34
N ASP A 550 -15.92 -55.12 -10.77
CA ASP A 550 -17.10 -55.44 -11.58
C ASP A 550 -18.30 -55.71 -10.66
N SER A 551 -19.25 -54.75 -10.64
CA SER A 551 -20.46 -54.86 -9.81
C SER A 551 -21.40 -56.00 -10.23
N THR A 552 -21.35 -56.46 -11.49
CA THR A 552 -22.16 -57.53 -12.04
C THR A 552 -21.56 -58.87 -11.66
N ALA A 553 -20.26 -59.05 -11.91
CA ALA A 553 -19.54 -60.25 -11.58
C ALA A 553 -19.21 -60.38 -10.07
N LYS A 554 -19.31 -59.27 -9.30
CA LYS A 554 -18.93 -59.12 -7.89
C LYS A 554 -17.48 -59.55 -7.62
N MET A 555 -16.59 -59.19 -8.52
CA MET A 555 -15.17 -59.53 -8.44
C MET A 555 -14.28 -58.42 -9.02
N ALA A 556 -13.01 -58.47 -8.63
CA ALA A 556 -11.97 -57.60 -9.21
C ALA A 556 -11.56 -58.14 -10.60
N ILE A 557 -11.52 -57.26 -11.59
CA ILE A 557 -11.12 -57.59 -12.97
C ILE A 557 -9.98 -56.66 -13.42
N ALA A 558 -9.31 -57.00 -14.52
CA ALA A 558 -8.28 -56.15 -15.10
C ALA A 558 -8.87 -54.84 -15.66
N PRO A 559 -8.19 -53.69 -15.51
CA PRO A 559 -8.61 -52.46 -16.13
C PRO A 559 -8.50 -52.52 -17.67
N LYS A 560 -9.36 -51.78 -18.39
CA LYS A 560 -9.31 -51.69 -19.86
C LYS A 560 -8.02 -51.05 -20.38
N ARG A 561 -7.40 -50.21 -19.58
CA ARG A 561 -6.07 -49.55 -19.81
C ARG A 561 -5.42 -49.21 -18.48
N PRO A 562 -4.10 -48.95 -18.45
CA PRO A 562 -3.45 -48.45 -17.26
C PRO A 562 -4.02 -47.08 -16.83
N ILE A 563 -3.91 -46.82 -15.53
CA ILE A 563 -4.15 -45.47 -14.97
C ILE A 563 -2.99 -44.54 -15.43
N THR A 564 -3.33 -43.38 -15.95
CA THR A 564 -2.34 -42.38 -16.37
C THR A 564 -2.22 -41.22 -15.37
N VAL A 565 -1.13 -40.47 -15.44
CA VAL A 565 -0.95 -39.23 -14.64
C VAL A 565 -2.09 -38.25 -14.91
N ARG A 566 -2.58 -38.12 -16.16
CA ARG A 566 -3.76 -37.30 -16.50
C ARG A 566 -5.02 -37.75 -15.72
N ASP A 567 -5.22 -39.07 -15.54
CA ASP A 567 -6.35 -39.58 -14.75
C ASP A 567 -6.25 -39.15 -13.29
N VAL A 568 -5.03 -39.05 -12.76
CA VAL A 568 -4.77 -38.59 -11.39
C VAL A 568 -5.18 -37.10 -11.27
N PHE A 569 -4.71 -36.21 -12.14
CA PHE A 569 -5.04 -34.78 -12.10
C PHE A 569 -6.54 -34.52 -12.22
N ARG A 570 -7.26 -35.24 -13.04
CA ARG A 570 -8.67 -35.01 -13.36
C ARG A 570 -9.65 -35.94 -12.63
N HIS A 571 -9.21 -36.65 -11.57
CA HIS A 571 -10.03 -37.53 -10.76
C HIS A 571 -10.80 -38.63 -11.54
N THR A 572 -10.13 -39.22 -12.53
CA THR A 572 -10.71 -40.35 -13.28
C THR A 572 -10.00 -41.69 -13.06
N THR A 573 -9.26 -41.79 -11.96
CA THR A 573 -8.56 -43.02 -11.55
C THR A 573 -9.51 -44.12 -11.10
N GLY A 574 -10.71 -43.77 -10.59
CA GLY A 574 -11.68 -44.66 -9.98
C GLY A 574 -11.48 -44.89 -8.48
N TYR A 575 -10.54 -44.18 -7.81
CA TYR A 575 -10.33 -44.28 -6.36
C TYR A 575 -11.06 -43.19 -5.60
N ALA A 576 -12.09 -43.52 -4.87
CA ALA A 576 -12.87 -42.63 -4.01
C ALA A 576 -12.32 -42.58 -2.58
N TYR A 577 -12.86 -41.70 -1.72
CA TYR A 577 -12.57 -41.66 -0.27
C TYR A 577 -13.34 -42.72 0.53
N GLY A 578 -13.59 -43.87 -0.03
CA GLY A 578 -14.30 -45.01 0.58
C GLY A 578 -15.05 -45.83 -0.44
N GLY A 579 -15.94 -46.72 0.03
CA GLY A 579 -16.65 -47.64 -0.79
C GLY A 579 -17.81 -47.07 -1.61
N ASN A 580 -18.23 -45.83 -1.37
CA ASN A 580 -19.33 -45.13 -2.07
C ASN A 580 -20.61 -45.98 -2.20
N GLY A 581 -21.01 -46.65 -1.11
CA GLY A 581 -22.18 -47.53 -1.06
C GLY A 581 -21.95 -48.97 -1.55
N ASN A 582 -20.73 -49.32 -1.96
CA ASN A 582 -20.33 -50.69 -2.24
C ASN A 582 -19.72 -51.32 -0.98
N GLU A 583 -20.43 -52.27 -0.34
CA GLU A 583 -20.03 -52.86 0.94
C GLU A 583 -18.67 -53.58 0.88
N GLU A 584 -18.37 -54.26 -0.23
CA GLU A 584 -17.09 -54.97 -0.39
C GLU A 584 -15.93 -53.99 -0.54
N LEU A 585 -16.09 -52.94 -1.32
CA LEU A 585 -15.05 -51.87 -1.40
C LEU A 585 -14.92 -51.17 -0.07
N GLU A 586 -16.01 -50.83 0.62
CA GLU A 586 -15.97 -50.20 1.94
C GLU A 586 -15.18 -51.04 2.94
N LYS A 587 -15.37 -52.34 2.92
CA LYS A 587 -14.60 -53.29 3.74
C LYS A 587 -13.12 -53.24 3.40
N ARG A 588 -12.75 -53.24 2.11
CA ARG A 588 -11.34 -53.18 1.66
C ARG A 588 -10.65 -51.87 2.02
N TYR A 589 -11.34 -50.76 1.86
CA TYR A 589 -10.81 -49.44 2.32
C TYR A 589 -10.56 -49.45 3.84
N ARG A 590 -11.47 -50.07 4.62
CA ARG A 590 -11.33 -50.22 6.08
C ARG A 590 -10.14 -51.10 6.45
N GLU A 591 -10.02 -52.27 5.82
CA GLU A 591 -8.93 -53.21 6.08
C GLU A 591 -7.56 -52.63 5.68
N ALA A 592 -7.52 -51.82 4.64
CA ALA A 592 -6.32 -51.09 4.23
C ALA A 592 -5.99 -49.87 5.13
N GLY A 593 -6.88 -49.49 6.06
CA GLY A 593 -6.73 -48.31 6.88
C GLY A 593 -6.96 -46.96 6.13
N LEU A 594 -7.52 -47.03 4.94
CA LEU A 594 -7.77 -45.88 4.05
C LEU A 594 -9.20 -45.33 4.18
N GLN A 595 -9.71 -45.24 5.39
CA GLN A 595 -11.00 -44.59 5.65
C GLN A 595 -10.80 -43.12 6.00
N TYR A 596 -11.49 -42.25 5.26
CA TYR A 596 -11.57 -40.82 5.62
C TYR A 596 -12.31 -40.65 6.96
N ARG A 597 -11.68 -39.96 7.93
CA ARG A 597 -12.20 -39.80 9.31
C ARG A 597 -12.23 -38.33 9.73
N PRO A 598 -13.10 -37.50 9.15
CA PRO A 598 -13.23 -36.13 9.65
C PRO A 598 -13.83 -36.14 11.08
N PRO A 599 -13.44 -35.19 11.95
CA PRO A 599 -12.60 -34.03 11.74
C PRO A 599 -11.10 -34.25 12.00
N ALA A 600 -10.77 -35.36 12.70
CA ALA A 600 -9.38 -35.76 12.91
C ALA A 600 -8.81 -36.24 11.57
N GLY A 601 -7.60 -35.92 11.26
CA GLY A 601 -6.85 -36.19 10.04
C GLY A 601 -7.47 -37.13 8.99
N MET A 602 -7.04 -37.02 7.75
CA MET A 602 -7.68 -37.77 6.65
C MET A 602 -7.36 -39.27 6.66
N LEU A 603 -6.24 -39.64 7.29
CA LEU A 603 -5.82 -41.06 7.48
C LEU A 603 -5.16 -41.22 8.85
N PRO A 604 -4.83 -42.45 9.29
CA PRO A 604 -4.07 -42.66 10.52
C PRO A 604 -2.83 -41.79 10.57
N PRO A 605 -2.55 -41.12 11.70
CA PRO A 605 -1.46 -40.16 11.82
C PRO A 605 -0.05 -40.76 11.62
N ASP A 606 0.08 -42.05 11.72
CA ASP A 606 1.31 -42.84 11.60
C ASP A 606 1.50 -43.54 10.22
N MET A 607 0.68 -43.21 9.22
CA MET A 607 0.79 -43.74 7.85
C MET A 607 1.50 -42.70 6.94
N SER A 608 2.52 -43.13 6.20
CA SER A 608 3.15 -42.28 5.18
C SER A 608 2.31 -42.24 3.89
N ILE A 609 2.53 -41.17 3.09
CA ILE A 609 1.87 -41.07 1.77
C ILE A 609 2.30 -42.19 0.80
N GLU A 610 3.52 -42.71 0.93
CA GLU A 610 4.03 -43.83 0.18
C GLU A 610 3.25 -45.09 0.51
N GLU A 611 3.12 -45.42 1.80
CA GLU A 611 2.37 -46.59 2.26
C GLU A 611 0.89 -46.51 1.87
N ALA A 612 0.28 -45.31 1.96
CA ALA A 612 -1.09 -45.09 1.53
C ALA A 612 -1.27 -45.35 0.03
N ALA A 613 -0.35 -44.93 -0.83
CA ALA A 613 -0.39 -45.15 -2.27
C ALA A 613 -0.27 -46.66 -2.60
N ASP A 614 0.66 -47.38 -1.93
CA ASP A 614 0.85 -48.82 -2.14
C ASP A 614 -0.39 -49.62 -1.68
N ARG A 615 -0.94 -49.30 -0.53
CA ARG A 615 -2.20 -49.92 -0.03
C ARG A 615 -3.39 -49.60 -0.95
N LEU A 616 -3.50 -48.39 -1.49
CA LEU A 616 -4.54 -47.98 -2.43
C LEU A 616 -4.49 -48.84 -3.71
N ALA A 617 -3.31 -49.17 -4.21
CA ALA A 617 -3.12 -49.98 -5.39
C ALA A 617 -3.66 -51.43 -5.22
N THR A 618 -3.83 -51.92 -3.98
CA THR A 618 -4.40 -53.25 -3.69
C THR A 618 -5.94 -53.28 -3.72
N ILE A 619 -6.57 -52.10 -3.66
CA ILE A 619 -8.04 -51.97 -3.67
C ILE A 619 -8.51 -51.88 -5.12
N PRO A 620 -9.55 -52.63 -5.54
CA PRO A 620 -10.13 -52.44 -6.87
C PRO A 620 -10.72 -51.03 -7.01
N ALA A 621 -10.40 -50.34 -8.10
CA ALA A 621 -11.02 -49.09 -8.45
C ALA A 621 -12.53 -49.22 -8.73
N HIS A 622 -13.35 -48.23 -8.50
CA HIS A 622 -14.80 -48.27 -8.69
C HIS A 622 -15.24 -48.37 -10.16
N HIS A 623 -14.40 -48.01 -11.10
CA HIS A 623 -14.63 -48.03 -12.54
C HIS A 623 -13.31 -48.06 -13.31
N HIS A 624 -13.36 -48.34 -14.59
CA HIS A 624 -12.16 -48.29 -15.42
C HIS A 624 -11.60 -46.88 -15.53
N PRO A 625 -10.26 -46.76 -15.58
CA PRO A 625 -9.59 -45.43 -15.68
C PRO A 625 -10.13 -44.62 -16.87
N GLY A 626 -10.46 -43.36 -16.62
CA GLY A 626 -10.95 -42.41 -17.61
C GLY A 626 -12.44 -42.49 -17.92
N GLU A 627 -13.22 -43.39 -17.35
CA GLU A 627 -14.65 -43.55 -17.70
C GLU A 627 -15.56 -42.50 -17.04
N ARG A 628 -15.23 -42.04 -15.84
CA ARG A 628 -16.00 -40.99 -15.14
C ARG A 628 -15.17 -40.31 -14.08
N PHE A 629 -15.62 -39.12 -13.65
CA PHE A 629 -15.08 -38.41 -12.52
C PHE A 629 -15.46 -39.10 -11.21
N THR A 630 -14.46 -39.39 -10.37
CA THR A 630 -14.67 -39.96 -9.03
C THR A 630 -13.76 -39.26 -8.04
N TYR A 631 -14.37 -38.37 -7.24
CA TYR A 631 -13.65 -37.58 -6.25
C TYR A 631 -13.09 -38.47 -5.14
N GLY A 632 -11.77 -38.32 -4.84
CA GLY A 632 -11.13 -39.17 -3.84
C GLY A 632 -9.62 -39.02 -3.79
N PHE A 633 -8.90 -40.13 -3.58
CA PHE A 633 -7.45 -40.19 -3.32
C PHE A 633 -6.53 -39.75 -4.48
N SER A 634 -7.07 -39.31 -5.60
CA SER A 634 -6.23 -38.89 -6.75
C SER A 634 -5.20 -37.83 -6.42
N SER A 635 -5.55 -36.80 -5.66
CA SER A 635 -4.57 -35.74 -5.31
C SER A 635 -3.56 -36.18 -4.24
N ASP A 636 -3.89 -37.15 -3.40
CA ASP A 636 -2.94 -37.78 -2.48
C ASP A 636 -1.94 -38.64 -3.29
N LEU A 637 -2.42 -39.36 -4.29
CA LEU A 637 -1.58 -40.10 -5.23
C LEU A 637 -0.68 -39.11 -6.03
N LEU A 638 -1.19 -37.95 -6.40
CA LEU A 638 -0.38 -36.89 -7.03
C LEU A 638 0.72 -36.39 -6.09
N GLY A 639 0.42 -36.24 -4.79
CA GLY A 639 1.42 -35.91 -3.77
C GLY A 639 2.58 -36.90 -3.72
N ARG A 640 2.26 -38.21 -3.75
CA ARG A 640 3.30 -39.28 -3.82
C ARG A 640 4.10 -39.21 -5.12
N LEU A 641 3.47 -38.94 -6.24
CA LEU A 641 4.16 -38.78 -7.52
C LEU A 641 5.12 -37.57 -7.49
N ILE A 642 4.72 -36.47 -6.83
CA ILE A 642 5.61 -35.30 -6.62
C ILE A 642 6.87 -35.70 -5.84
N GLU A 643 6.73 -36.48 -4.77
CA GLU A 643 7.89 -36.99 -4.00
C GLU A 643 8.85 -37.80 -4.88
N ILE A 644 8.32 -38.68 -5.70
CA ILE A 644 9.12 -39.52 -6.61
C ILE A 644 9.83 -38.66 -7.66
N TRP A 645 9.14 -37.72 -8.29
CA TRP A 645 9.69 -36.88 -9.35
C TRP A 645 10.70 -35.85 -8.85
N SER A 646 10.49 -35.33 -7.63
CA SER A 646 11.36 -34.32 -7.03
C SER A 646 12.52 -34.91 -6.23
N GLY A 647 12.35 -36.11 -5.66
CA GLY A 647 13.28 -36.71 -4.69
C GLY A 647 13.22 -36.04 -3.30
N ARG A 648 12.14 -35.31 -2.99
CA ARG A 648 11.89 -34.61 -1.72
C ARG A 648 10.55 -35.05 -1.14
N SER A 649 10.35 -34.83 0.16
CA SER A 649 9.01 -34.97 0.74
C SER A 649 8.05 -33.91 0.20
N LEU A 650 6.75 -34.20 0.26
CA LEU A 650 5.74 -33.31 -0.35
C LEU A 650 5.77 -31.91 0.26
N ASP A 651 5.89 -31.78 1.57
CA ASP A 651 5.98 -30.49 2.28
C ASP A 651 7.18 -29.67 1.83
N GLN A 652 8.38 -30.30 1.72
CA GLN A 652 9.58 -29.65 1.24
C GLN A 652 9.43 -29.15 -0.20
N TYR A 653 8.80 -29.97 -1.06
CA TYR A 653 8.66 -29.55 -2.45
C TYR A 653 7.60 -28.46 -2.64
N LEU A 654 6.48 -28.51 -1.92
CA LEU A 654 5.50 -27.42 -1.93
C LEU A 654 6.12 -26.11 -1.42
N GLU A 655 6.88 -26.17 -0.34
CA GLU A 655 7.57 -25.00 0.22
C GLU A 655 8.50 -24.36 -0.83
N GLU A 656 9.37 -25.17 -1.45
CA GLU A 656 10.36 -24.67 -2.42
C GLU A 656 9.75 -24.17 -3.73
N ALA A 657 8.76 -24.90 -4.26
CA ALA A 657 8.27 -24.68 -5.61
C ALA A 657 7.12 -23.68 -5.70
N VAL A 658 6.36 -23.48 -4.60
CA VAL A 658 5.14 -22.65 -4.60
C VAL A 658 5.09 -21.71 -3.41
N LEU A 659 5.20 -22.22 -2.16
CA LEU A 659 4.83 -21.43 -0.98
C LEU A 659 5.86 -20.32 -0.69
N ALA A 660 7.14 -20.65 -0.61
CA ALA A 660 8.19 -19.66 -0.36
C ALA A 660 8.35 -18.62 -1.49
N PRO A 661 8.33 -18.99 -2.79
CA PRO A 661 8.36 -18.01 -3.87
C PRO A 661 7.17 -17.03 -3.88
N LEU A 662 6.02 -17.43 -3.32
CA LEU A 662 4.82 -16.59 -3.21
C LEU A 662 4.70 -15.89 -1.85
N ASP A 663 5.66 -16.05 -0.92
CA ASP A 663 5.62 -15.54 0.46
C ASP A 663 4.41 -16.06 1.29
N MET A 664 3.98 -17.30 1.05
CA MET A 664 2.85 -17.93 1.74
C MET A 664 3.29 -18.50 3.10
N ASN A 665 3.72 -17.63 4.00
CA ASN A 665 4.42 -17.97 5.24
C ASN A 665 3.55 -18.67 6.30
N ASP A 666 2.23 -18.56 6.22
CA ASP A 666 1.27 -19.24 7.12
C ASP A 666 0.66 -20.53 6.49
N THR A 667 1.13 -20.91 5.29
CA THR A 667 0.62 -22.10 4.58
C THR A 667 1.58 -23.26 4.78
N ALA A 668 1.10 -24.36 5.39
CA ALA A 668 1.91 -25.54 5.67
C ALA A 668 1.03 -26.75 6.00
N PHE A 669 1.61 -27.97 6.07
CA PHE A 669 0.92 -29.17 6.56
C PHE A 669 0.71 -29.14 8.08
N GLN A 670 1.51 -28.41 8.80
CA GLN A 670 1.37 -28.21 10.24
C GLN A 670 1.38 -26.73 10.57
N VAL A 671 0.54 -26.31 11.51
CA VAL A 671 0.51 -24.91 12.00
C VAL A 671 1.87 -24.53 12.55
N ARG A 672 2.48 -23.50 12.00
CA ARG A 672 3.80 -23.01 12.42
C ARG A 672 3.75 -22.53 13.88
N PRO A 673 4.85 -22.65 14.64
CA PRO A 673 4.86 -22.30 16.07
C PRO A 673 4.40 -20.85 16.37
N ASP A 674 4.78 -19.90 15.53
CA ASP A 674 4.45 -18.47 15.63
C ASP A 674 3.01 -18.14 15.21
N SER A 675 2.37 -19.03 14.44
CA SER A 675 1.01 -18.88 13.97
C SER A 675 -0.04 -19.60 14.84
N LYS A 676 0.39 -20.39 15.84
CA LYS A 676 -0.52 -21.18 16.70
C LYS A 676 -1.58 -20.34 17.39
N ALA A 677 -1.21 -19.14 17.83
CA ALA A 677 -2.13 -18.20 18.50
C ALA A 677 -3.26 -17.69 17.57
N ARG A 678 -3.07 -17.75 16.23
CA ARG A 678 -4.06 -17.34 15.23
C ARG A 678 -4.85 -18.52 14.63
N PHE A 679 -4.60 -19.76 15.04
CA PHE A 679 -5.28 -20.94 14.49
C PHE A 679 -6.72 -21.03 15.00
N ALA A 680 -7.65 -21.26 14.08
CA ALA A 680 -9.07 -21.36 14.38
C ALA A 680 -9.49 -22.75 14.86
N SER A 681 -10.44 -22.82 15.77
CA SER A 681 -11.19 -24.05 16.04
C SER A 681 -12.16 -24.36 14.90
N CYS A 682 -12.39 -25.64 14.61
CA CYS A 682 -13.40 -26.05 13.66
C CYS A 682 -14.72 -26.35 14.37
N HIS A 683 -15.82 -25.86 13.84
CA HIS A 683 -17.12 -25.90 14.47
C HIS A 683 -18.09 -26.86 13.76
N THR A 684 -19.12 -27.28 14.47
CA THR A 684 -20.25 -28.05 13.95
C THR A 684 -21.55 -27.61 14.63
N LYS A 685 -22.67 -28.21 14.24
CA LYS A 685 -23.95 -28.01 14.94
C LYS A 685 -24.36 -29.29 15.70
N VAL A 686 -24.62 -29.12 17.00
CA VAL A 686 -25.18 -30.18 17.87
C VAL A 686 -26.50 -29.64 18.45
N GLY A 687 -27.59 -30.30 18.19
CA GLY A 687 -28.92 -29.86 18.65
C GLY A 687 -29.30 -28.43 18.16
N GLY A 688 -28.81 -28.04 16.97
CA GLY A 688 -29.08 -26.71 16.38
C GLY A 688 -28.17 -25.59 16.89
N ARG A 689 -27.30 -25.86 17.85
CA ARG A 689 -26.33 -24.87 18.41
C ARG A 689 -24.91 -25.16 17.92
N LEU A 690 -24.12 -24.11 17.77
CA LEU A 690 -22.69 -24.26 17.45
C LEU A 690 -21.95 -24.94 18.60
N ALA A 691 -21.04 -25.84 18.24
CA ALA A 691 -20.15 -26.56 19.15
C ALA A 691 -18.77 -26.68 18.47
N ILE A 692 -17.70 -26.79 19.25
CA ILE A 692 -16.38 -27.10 18.74
C ILE A 692 -16.32 -28.57 18.37
N LEU A 693 -15.88 -28.86 17.16
CA LEU A 693 -15.67 -30.21 16.63
C LEU A 693 -14.19 -30.60 16.70
N ASP A 694 -13.29 -29.68 16.41
CA ASP A 694 -11.84 -29.85 16.46
C ASP A 694 -11.22 -28.56 17.01
N LYS A 695 -10.69 -28.67 18.25
CA LYS A 695 -10.17 -27.53 19.01
C LYS A 695 -8.82 -27.12 18.47
N SER A 696 -8.59 -25.79 18.36
CA SER A 696 -7.34 -25.23 17.85
C SER A 696 -6.09 -25.66 18.62
N THR A 697 -6.21 -25.98 19.91
CA THR A 697 -5.08 -26.39 20.78
C THR A 697 -4.68 -27.86 20.63
N ASP A 698 -5.63 -28.74 20.29
CA ASP A 698 -5.50 -30.20 20.37
C ASP A 698 -5.58 -30.87 18.98
N SER A 699 -5.70 -30.06 17.93
CA SER A 699 -5.83 -30.53 16.55
C SER A 699 -4.59 -31.25 16.04
N ASP A 700 -4.78 -32.28 15.21
CA ASP A 700 -3.70 -32.97 14.50
C ASP A 700 -2.85 -32.01 13.66
N PHE A 701 -3.44 -30.91 13.16
CA PHE A 701 -2.71 -29.84 12.46
C PHE A 701 -1.74 -29.07 13.36
N VAL A 702 -1.86 -29.16 14.68
CA VAL A 702 -0.94 -28.56 15.66
C VAL A 702 0.04 -29.58 16.22
N THR A 703 -0.42 -30.83 16.45
CA THR A 703 0.40 -31.90 17.02
C THR A 703 1.29 -32.58 15.98
N GLY A 704 0.87 -32.54 14.70
CA GLY A 704 1.57 -33.13 13.56
C GLY A 704 1.04 -34.52 13.18
N PHE A 705 1.25 -34.91 11.92
CA PHE A 705 0.91 -36.20 11.35
C PHE A 705 1.91 -36.58 10.24
N GLU A 706 2.11 -37.91 10.01
CA GLU A 706 3.03 -38.36 8.96
C GLU A 706 2.39 -38.33 7.56
N PHE A 707 1.07 -38.42 7.48
CA PHE A 707 0.36 -38.40 6.21
C PHE A 707 0.25 -37.01 5.61
N LEU A 708 1.17 -36.66 4.72
CA LEU A 708 1.16 -35.39 3.99
C LEU A 708 0.13 -35.45 2.85
N SER A 709 -1.14 -35.19 3.16
CA SER A 709 -2.21 -35.28 2.16
C SER A 709 -2.14 -34.20 1.10
N GLY A 710 -1.78 -34.55 -0.13
CA GLY A 710 -1.88 -33.66 -1.28
C GLY A 710 -3.32 -33.28 -1.64
N GLY A 711 -4.30 -34.04 -1.07
CA GLY A 711 -5.73 -33.80 -1.24
C GLY A 711 -6.37 -32.89 -0.20
N GLY A 712 -5.69 -32.57 0.94
CA GLY A 712 -6.39 -31.81 1.98
C GLY A 712 -5.57 -31.51 3.25
N GLY A 713 -4.26 -31.66 3.23
CA GLY A 713 -3.41 -31.60 4.42
C GLY A 713 -2.96 -30.20 4.83
N LEU A 714 -3.22 -29.15 4.05
CA LEU A 714 -2.71 -27.82 4.34
C LEU A 714 -3.64 -27.01 5.26
N VAL A 715 -2.99 -26.17 6.06
CA VAL A 715 -3.57 -24.97 6.67
C VAL A 715 -3.10 -23.74 5.90
N SER A 716 -3.84 -22.63 5.95
CA SER A 716 -3.49 -21.36 5.31
C SER A 716 -4.27 -20.20 5.94
N THR A 717 -4.07 -18.98 5.45
CA THR A 717 -4.89 -17.81 5.73
C THR A 717 -5.57 -17.29 4.46
N ALA A 718 -6.59 -16.43 4.57
CA ALA A 718 -7.14 -15.74 3.40
C ALA A 718 -6.05 -14.92 2.68
N ASN A 719 -5.19 -14.25 3.45
CA ASN A 719 -4.10 -13.43 2.92
C ASN A 719 -3.06 -14.25 2.14
N ASP A 720 -2.67 -15.42 2.63
CA ASP A 720 -1.72 -16.28 1.91
C ASP A 720 -2.35 -16.91 0.66
N TYR A 721 -3.59 -17.39 0.80
CA TYR A 721 -4.28 -17.99 -0.35
C TYR A 721 -4.55 -16.96 -1.46
N ALA A 722 -4.71 -15.67 -1.10
CA ALA A 722 -4.80 -14.57 -2.06
C ALA A 722 -3.54 -14.46 -2.93
N LYS A 723 -2.35 -14.62 -2.37
CA LYS A 723 -1.08 -14.61 -3.12
C LYS A 723 -1.01 -15.73 -4.17
N PHE A 724 -1.56 -16.90 -3.81
CA PHE A 724 -1.70 -18.03 -4.75
C PHE A 724 -2.72 -17.70 -5.86
N CYS A 725 -3.85 -17.10 -5.52
CA CYS A 725 -4.85 -16.66 -6.50
C CYS A 725 -4.31 -15.56 -7.43
N GLU A 726 -3.56 -14.59 -6.90
CA GLU A 726 -2.88 -13.56 -7.71
C GLU A 726 -1.96 -14.18 -8.76
N MET A 727 -1.14 -15.17 -8.38
CA MET A 727 -0.28 -15.89 -9.31
C MET A 727 -1.10 -16.57 -10.41
N LEU A 728 -2.24 -17.17 -10.07
CA LEU A 728 -3.11 -17.86 -11.02
C LEU A 728 -3.78 -16.89 -12.02
N VAL A 729 -4.38 -15.79 -11.54
CA VAL A 729 -4.98 -14.78 -12.46
C VAL A 729 -3.91 -13.97 -13.20
N GLY A 730 -2.70 -13.86 -12.64
CA GLY A 730 -1.54 -13.19 -13.23
C GLY A 730 -0.79 -14.01 -14.29
N GLY A 731 -1.38 -15.10 -14.81
CA GLY A 731 -0.77 -15.90 -15.88
C GLY A 731 0.40 -16.77 -15.41
N GLY A 732 0.38 -17.21 -14.16
CA GLY A 732 1.38 -18.10 -13.55
C GLY A 732 2.50 -17.36 -12.83
N LYS A 733 2.37 -16.03 -12.61
CA LYS A 733 3.39 -15.22 -11.94
C LYS A 733 2.78 -14.23 -10.94
N ARG A 734 3.56 -13.89 -9.89
CA ARG A 734 3.26 -12.84 -8.92
C ARG A 734 4.52 -12.03 -8.66
N GLY A 735 4.51 -10.72 -8.97
CA GLY A 735 5.71 -9.91 -8.94
C GLY A 735 6.83 -10.50 -9.82
N GLU A 736 7.99 -10.73 -9.25
CA GLU A 736 9.13 -11.37 -9.93
C GLU A 736 9.05 -12.91 -9.92
N ALA A 737 8.20 -13.51 -9.09
CA ALA A 737 8.09 -14.96 -8.95
C ALA A 737 7.28 -15.58 -10.08
N GLN A 738 7.92 -16.26 -11.02
CA GLN A 738 7.30 -17.07 -12.06
C GLN A 738 7.19 -18.53 -11.58
N ILE A 739 5.98 -18.99 -11.27
CA ILE A 739 5.72 -20.36 -10.79
C ILE A 739 5.45 -21.29 -11.98
N LEU A 740 4.59 -20.88 -12.90
CA LEU A 740 4.24 -21.61 -14.11
C LEU A 740 4.29 -20.73 -15.33
N LYS A 741 4.61 -21.31 -16.48
CA LYS A 741 4.47 -20.62 -17.76
C LYS A 741 2.98 -20.43 -18.11
N PRO A 742 2.62 -19.33 -18.82
CA PRO A 742 1.22 -19.12 -19.23
C PRO A 742 0.59 -20.28 -19.99
N ASP A 743 1.33 -20.93 -20.88
CA ASP A 743 0.84 -22.10 -21.65
C ASP A 743 0.54 -23.28 -20.73
N THR A 744 1.34 -23.53 -19.70
CA THR A 744 1.13 -24.58 -18.72
C THR A 744 -0.12 -24.30 -17.89
N LEU A 745 -0.29 -23.06 -17.45
CA LEU A 745 -1.50 -22.65 -16.74
C LEU A 745 -2.76 -22.75 -17.62
N GLN A 746 -2.68 -22.37 -18.87
CA GLN A 746 -3.78 -22.51 -19.84
C GLN A 746 -4.14 -24.00 -20.06
N LEU A 747 -3.15 -24.89 -20.07
CA LEU A 747 -3.40 -26.34 -20.11
C LEU A 747 -4.17 -26.82 -18.85
N MET A 748 -3.87 -26.25 -17.68
CA MET A 748 -4.59 -26.59 -16.44
C MET A 748 -6.04 -26.08 -16.48
N TYR A 749 -6.30 -24.96 -17.12
CA TYR A 749 -7.63 -24.36 -17.30
C TYR A 749 -8.46 -24.99 -18.42
N THR A 750 -7.86 -25.88 -19.22
CA THR A 750 -8.57 -26.59 -20.29
C THR A 750 -9.38 -27.76 -19.73
N ASP A 751 -10.64 -27.93 -20.18
CA ASP A 751 -11.50 -29.05 -19.78
C ASP A 751 -10.88 -30.40 -20.15
N GLN A 752 -10.52 -31.19 -19.16
CA GLN A 752 -9.94 -32.52 -19.29
C GLN A 752 -11.01 -33.65 -19.22
N LEU A 753 -12.27 -33.33 -18.94
CA LEU A 753 -13.37 -34.28 -18.83
C LEU A 753 -14.28 -34.32 -20.07
N LYS A 754 -13.92 -33.65 -21.15
CA LYS A 754 -14.71 -33.55 -22.38
C LYS A 754 -15.09 -34.97 -22.87
N GLY A 755 -16.39 -35.25 -22.92
CA GLY A 755 -16.92 -36.57 -23.30
C GLY A 755 -16.87 -37.65 -22.21
N VAL A 756 -16.49 -37.31 -20.98
CA VAL A 756 -16.38 -38.24 -19.84
C VAL A 756 -17.56 -38.05 -18.85
N GLN A 757 -17.95 -36.85 -18.52
CA GLN A 757 -18.84 -36.53 -17.37
C GLN A 757 -19.88 -35.45 -17.71
N GLY A 758 -20.85 -35.72 -18.57
CA GLY A 758 -21.98 -34.77 -18.81
C GLY A 758 -21.54 -33.31 -18.98
N ASP A 759 -22.24 -32.40 -18.30
CA ASP A 759 -21.94 -30.96 -18.32
C ASP A 759 -20.89 -30.52 -17.28
N PHE A 760 -20.45 -31.39 -16.39
CA PHE A 760 -19.42 -31.07 -15.40
C PHE A 760 -18.05 -31.02 -16.07
N ARG A 761 -17.37 -29.86 -15.94
CA ARG A 761 -16.04 -29.63 -16.51
C ARG A 761 -15.01 -29.54 -15.41
N PHE A 762 -13.84 -30.10 -15.66
CA PHE A 762 -12.71 -30.08 -14.74
C PHE A 762 -11.39 -30.06 -15.52
N GLY A 763 -10.50 -29.16 -15.11
CA GLY A 763 -9.16 -29.03 -15.64
C GLY A 763 -8.14 -29.91 -14.93
N LEU A 764 -6.90 -29.44 -14.83
CA LEU A 764 -5.86 -30.11 -14.03
C LEU A 764 -5.81 -29.49 -12.63
N GLY A 765 -6.80 -29.83 -11.78
CA GLY A 765 -6.88 -29.37 -10.39
C GLY A 765 -7.96 -28.33 -10.09
N PHE A 766 -8.77 -27.90 -11.07
CA PHE A 766 -9.83 -26.88 -10.91
C PHE A 766 -11.13 -27.35 -11.56
N ALA A 767 -12.26 -27.05 -10.93
CA ALA A 767 -13.56 -27.06 -11.60
C ALA A 767 -13.66 -25.84 -12.53
N ILE A 768 -14.38 -26.01 -13.63
CA ILE A 768 -14.61 -25.00 -14.66
C ILE A 768 -16.10 -24.72 -14.78
N ASN A 769 -16.52 -23.50 -14.53
CA ASN A 769 -17.91 -23.06 -14.60
C ASN A 769 -18.05 -21.92 -15.62
N ASP A 770 -19.20 -21.83 -16.30
CA ASP A 770 -19.61 -20.60 -16.97
C ASP A 770 -20.49 -19.83 -16.00
N ILE A 771 -20.13 -18.60 -15.71
CA ILE A 771 -20.89 -17.72 -14.85
C ILE A 771 -21.31 -16.48 -15.60
N GLU A 772 -22.36 -15.83 -15.14
CA GLU A 772 -22.77 -14.51 -15.63
C GLU A 772 -22.25 -13.42 -14.72
N VAL A 773 -21.65 -12.39 -15.30
CA VAL A 773 -21.17 -11.19 -14.59
C VAL A 773 -21.83 -9.94 -15.17
N GLY A 774 -22.02 -8.92 -14.32
CA GLY A 774 -22.68 -7.67 -14.68
C GLY A 774 -24.21 -7.72 -14.57
N GLU A 775 -24.87 -6.58 -14.73
CA GLU A 775 -26.32 -6.42 -14.71
C GLU A 775 -26.86 -5.80 -16.02
N GLY A 776 -28.13 -6.06 -16.34
CA GLY A 776 -28.83 -5.46 -17.47
C GLY A 776 -28.18 -5.77 -18.82
N GLU A 777 -27.92 -4.73 -19.62
CA GLU A 777 -27.30 -4.84 -20.96
C GLU A 777 -25.80 -5.17 -20.92
N GLN A 778 -25.15 -5.03 -19.77
CA GLN A 778 -23.72 -5.34 -19.57
C GLN A 778 -23.49 -6.79 -19.17
N ARG A 779 -24.55 -7.57 -19.00
CA ARG A 779 -24.48 -8.97 -18.59
C ARG A 779 -23.78 -9.81 -19.65
N ARG A 780 -22.72 -10.54 -19.22
CA ARG A 780 -21.93 -11.39 -20.12
C ARG A 780 -21.51 -12.68 -19.41
N GLN A 781 -21.25 -13.73 -20.20
CA GLN A 781 -20.71 -14.98 -19.70
C GLN A 781 -19.18 -14.94 -19.70
N VAL A 782 -18.58 -15.43 -18.61
CA VAL A 782 -17.13 -15.62 -18.43
C VAL A 782 -16.85 -16.97 -17.79
N GLN A 783 -15.60 -17.45 -17.90
CA GLN A 783 -15.19 -18.69 -17.26
C GLN A 783 -14.68 -18.42 -15.84
N GLU A 784 -15.18 -19.20 -14.89
CA GLU A 784 -14.73 -19.26 -13.51
C GLU A 784 -13.98 -20.57 -13.26
N TYR A 785 -12.88 -20.49 -12.51
CA TYR A 785 -12.14 -21.66 -12.02
C TYR A 785 -12.18 -21.67 -10.51
N SER A 786 -12.48 -22.85 -9.92
CA SER A 786 -12.81 -22.87 -8.50
C SER A 786 -12.54 -24.21 -7.83
N TRP A 787 -12.45 -24.20 -6.51
CA TRP A 787 -12.59 -25.36 -5.64
C TRP A 787 -12.92 -24.92 -4.22
N GLY A 788 -13.48 -25.87 -3.42
CA GLY A 788 -13.84 -25.62 -2.04
C GLY A 788 -13.21 -26.61 -1.06
N GLY A 789 -13.14 -26.23 0.22
CA GLY A 789 -12.63 -27.02 1.33
C GLY A 789 -13.72 -27.61 2.21
N TYR A 790 -13.45 -28.75 2.84
CA TYR A 790 -14.42 -29.48 3.67
C TYR A 790 -14.92 -28.71 4.89
N ALA A 791 -14.11 -27.75 5.39
CA ALA A 791 -14.52 -26.84 6.48
C ALA A 791 -15.26 -25.58 5.99
N SER A 792 -15.86 -25.63 4.80
CA SER A 792 -16.61 -24.52 4.19
C SER A 792 -15.73 -23.31 3.82
N THR A 793 -14.51 -23.57 3.41
CA THR A 793 -13.65 -22.59 2.71
C THR A 793 -13.89 -22.70 1.21
N ASP A 794 -13.74 -21.60 0.46
CA ASP A 794 -13.99 -21.59 -0.98
C ASP A 794 -13.15 -20.51 -1.67
N PHE A 795 -12.79 -20.70 -2.94
CA PHE A 795 -12.20 -19.66 -3.77
C PHE A 795 -12.73 -19.73 -5.20
N ARG A 796 -12.77 -18.57 -5.86
CA ARG A 796 -13.23 -18.37 -7.23
C ARG A 796 -12.27 -17.48 -7.98
N LEU A 797 -11.86 -17.88 -9.19
CA LEU A 797 -10.99 -17.15 -10.08
C LEU A 797 -11.73 -16.81 -11.36
N VAL A 798 -11.65 -15.57 -11.80
CA VAL A 798 -12.13 -15.11 -13.11
C VAL A 798 -10.96 -14.39 -13.82
N PRO A 799 -10.03 -15.13 -14.45
CA PRO A 799 -8.80 -14.55 -15.03
C PRO A 799 -9.09 -13.47 -16.09
N GLU A 800 -10.17 -13.61 -16.86
CA GLU A 800 -10.59 -12.61 -17.87
C GLU A 800 -10.84 -11.22 -17.25
N LEU A 801 -11.22 -11.15 -15.96
CA LEU A 801 -11.47 -9.92 -15.21
C LEU A 801 -10.33 -9.55 -14.27
N ASN A 802 -9.24 -10.32 -14.24
CA ASN A 802 -8.22 -10.26 -13.19
C ASN A 802 -8.84 -10.23 -11.76
N LEU A 803 -9.91 -11.02 -11.57
CA LEU A 803 -10.72 -11.05 -10.37
C LEU A 803 -10.60 -12.40 -9.67
N PHE A 804 -10.51 -12.37 -8.35
CA PHE A 804 -10.74 -13.56 -7.53
C PHE A 804 -11.43 -13.21 -6.22
N GLN A 805 -12.10 -14.21 -5.66
CA GLN A 805 -12.80 -14.12 -4.39
C GLN A 805 -12.40 -15.30 -3.51
N ILE A 806 -12.26 -15.09 -2.21
CA ILE A 806 -11.95 -16.10 -1.20
C ILE A 806 -12.95 -15.99 -0.07
N PHE A 807 -13.53 -17.12 0.33
CA PHE A 807 -14.45 -17.18 1.46
C PHE A 807 -13.96 -18.18 2.49
N ILE A 808 -13.80 -17.75 3.73
CA ILE A 808 -13.25 -18.54 4.83
C ILE A 808 -14.31 -18.75 5.90
N ARG A 809 -14.50 -20.03 6.25
CA ARG A 809 -15.24 -20.50 7.44
C ARG A 809 -14.53 -21.72 8.01
N GLN A 810 -14.84 -22.07 9.25
CA GLN A 810 -14.38 -23.31 9.88
C GLN A 810 -15.57 -24.07 10.45
N HIS A 811 -16.34 -24.70 9.54
CA HIS A 811 -17.58 -25.41 9.85
C HIS A 811 -17.69 -26.73 9.06
N ILE A 812 -17.97 -27.85 9.77
CA ILE A 812 -18.22 -29.19 9.23
C ILE A 812 -19.59 -29.66 9.74
N PRO A 813 -20.42 -30.34 8.91
CA PRO A 813 -20.18 -30.64 7.49
C PRO A 813 -20.13 -29.39 6.60
N SER A 814 -19.45 -29.52 5.45
CA SER A 814 -19.29 -28.40 4.53
C SER A 814 -20.64 -27.87 4.02
N ASN A 815 -20.76 -26.56 4.00
CA ASN A 815 -21.89 -25.85 3.43
C ASN A 815 -21.40 -24.59 2.71
N HIS A 816 -21.38 -24.63 1.41
CA HIS A 816 -20.87 -23.55 0.56
C HIS A 816 -21.94 -22.50 0.17
N GLY A 817 -23.20 -22.63 0.64
CA GLY A 817 -24.27 -21.73 0.26
C GLY A 817 -24.01 -20.27 0.60
N LEU A 818 -23.49 -20.00 1.82
CA LEU A 818 -23.14 -18.64 2.21
C LEU A 818 -22.02 -18.04 1.34
N ALA A 819 -21.05 -18.82 0.95
CA ALA A 819 -19.96 -18.40 0.05
C ALA A 819 -20.51 -18.14 -1.37
N ALA A 820 -21.36 -19.06 -1.88
CA ALA A 820 -21.96 -18.91 -3.21
C ALA A 820 -22.81 -17.63 -3.31
N ASP A 821 -23.65 -17.38 -2.30
CA ASP A 821 -24.47 -16.16 -2.24
C ASP A 821 -23.58 -14.88 -2.22
N ALA A 822 -22.49 -14.88 -1.44
CA ALA A 822 -21.57 -13.75 -1.38
C ALA A 822 -20.86 -13.51 -2.73
N PHE A 823 -20.39 -14.58 -3.38
CA PHE A 823 -19.75 -14.50 -4.70
C PHE A 823 -20.70 -13.98 -5.78
N GLU A 824 -21.95 -14.44 -5.78
CA GLU A 824 -22.95 -14.01 -6.76
C GLU A 824 -23.32 -12.53 -6.60
N ILE A 825 -23.38 -12.00 -5.38
CA ILE A 825 -23.60 -10.57 -5.12
C ILE A 825 -22.50 -9.74 -5.82
N ILE A 826 -21.24 -10.16 -5.71
CA ILE A 826 -20.12 -9.47 -6.34
C ILE A 826 -20.20 -9.60 -7.87
N TYR A 827 -20.46 -10.79 -8.40
CA TYR A 827 -20.52 -11.02 -9.86
C TYR A 827 -21.58 -10.18 -10.56
N ARG A 828 -22.69 -9.89 -9.92
CA ARG A 828 -23.75 -9.03 -10.49
C ARG A 828 -23.27 -7.58 -10.67
N ARG A 829 -22.28 -7.14 -9.89
CA ARG A 829 -21.88 -5.72 -9.78
C ARG A 829 -20.48 -5.43 -10.36
N VAL A 830 -19.73 -6.45 -10.71
CA VAL A 830 -18.40 -6.27 -11.34
C VAL A 830 -18.60 -6.00 -12.84
N GLU A 831 -18.33 -4.77 -13.25
CA GLU A 831 -18.30 -4.33 -14.66
C GLU A 831 -17.04 -4.79 -15.38
#